data_6d7fa96a7713e43879ca24454537032a
#
_entry.id   6d7fa96a7713e43879ca24454537032a
#
_cell.length_a   1.000
_cell.length_b   1.000
_cell.length_c   1.000
_cell.angle_alpha   90.00
_cell.angle_beta   90.00
_cell.angle_gamma   90.00
#
_symmetry.space_group_name_H-M   'P 1'
#
loop_
_entity.id
_entity.type
_entity.pdbx_description
1 polymer ?
#
loop_
_entity_poly.entity_id
_entity_poly.type
_entity_poly.pdbx_seq_one_letter_code
_entity_poly.pdbx_strand_id
1 'polypeptide(L)'
;MMYSSKINAPTMRYITGYTSADTSNKDGVDRVNNNVKFNQLTGTNMFKVGAEYTFTVRKTNDGYEAVATTENGTQTQKLTANDFTSVQEDGTVVVGVMVSRKIGVKITDIKFTTSESKGLATSEVVEDKVTPSIRVYSSNTCGAGEYEYTVVPNCAGTLKVTGSADGKAISKEVTADEVVRIPVTVNVGSNTIKAEFEPAAAANITSTKTVASETNVTRKVYGEAGQTIIVTPDGKTTGDGTEESPLDINTAVSYAQPGQTILMKNGVYDKWITINRSVCGTADKPINLVAESISTDGTDGVVLSGAGLTVIGSYWHVYGLYVKDSSGVGIQVSGNYNTIDMCTVNHAANSGIQISRNGGADNYAGIQGKLWPTGNLIKNCESFDNCDAGRNDADGFAAKLTCGEGNRFYGCISHNNIDDGWDLYAKSVSGTIGSVTIENCVAYNNGWLTTDDVTAAGYNYGEGNGFKLGGGYLKGGHKLINCVSFGNHAKGITSNSCPDISITRCTAYNNGNADSYSIGLNTMDSMLKEWKVSGLISMSKADLTAKADLIPFSQHGDDNYIYNGSESYNNLGQKATDEWFESVDTTIRPSRNADGTIDMHNLLVIKSGVLSDNVGARLDTTSEEAISVKPQAGEVVSHVFEWTTTKEATCTEKGEKHGICTICGHEETREIEALGHEFANEFTVDKEATTTEEGSKSQHCLHAGCTEKTNVTVIPKLTAGSEEVNPTPSTPDNKDDANVPSTGTDSSEKAPAAQTGDTMHAVPFALAMIISAGVVVIEISRKKKDNNS
;
A
#
# COMPACT_ATOMS: atom_id res chain seq x y z
N MET A 1 15.51 -39.18 -0.14
CA MET A 1 15.56 -38.73 1.26
C MET A 1 15.05 -39.86 2.16
N MET A 2 15.80 -40.22 3.18
CA MET A 2 15.36 -41.17 4.17
C MET A 2 14.91 -40.47 5.43
N TYR A 3 13.77 -40.86 5.93
CA TYR A 3 13.16 -40.26 7.09
C TYR A 3 12.60 -41.31 8.06
N SER A 4 12.93 -41.18 9.34
CA SER A 4 12.28 -41.93 10.42
C SER A 4 11.70 -40.94 11.42
N SER A 5 10.39 -40.73 11.42
CA SER A 5 9.66 -40.17 12.53
C SER A 5 8.61 -41.12 12.94
N LYS A 6 8.39 -41.33 14.23
CA LYS A 6 7.30 -42.18 14.79
C LYS A 6 6.98 -43.45 14.03
N ILE A 7 7.68 -43.75 12.95
CA ILE A 7 7.57 -44.92 12.10
C ILE A 7 8.84 -45.71 12.33
N ASN A 8 8.71 -46.87 12.87
CA ASN A 8 9.85 -47.74 13.16
C ASN A 8 10.41 -48.42 11.88
N ALA A 9 10.59 -47.73 10.77
CA ALA A 9 11.14 -48.28 9.52
C ALA A 9 11.97 -47.23 8.74
N PRO A 10 13.10 -47.63 8.13
CA PRO A 10 13.76 -46.78 7.13
C PRO A 10 12.74 -46.47 6.04
N THR A 11 12.69 -45.21 5.69
CA THR A 11 11.75 -44.73 4.68
C THR A 11 12.50 -43.92 3.67
N MET A 12 12.37 -44.22 2.41
CA MET A 12 12.80 -43.37 1.34
C MET A 12 11.65 -42.42 1.01
N ARG A 13 11.94 -41.12 1.03
CA ARG A 13 10.99 -40.09 0.65
C ARG A 13 11.51 -39.38 -0.60
N TYR A 14 10.70 -39.31 -1.61
CA TYR A 14 10.97 -38.49 -2.76
C TYR A 14 9.90 -37.40 -2.82
N ILE A 15 10.28 -36.24 -3.31
CA ILE A 15 9.44 -35.07 -3.40
C ILE A 15 9.40 -34.69 -4.88
N THR A 16 8.22 -34.68 -5.47
CA THR A 16 7.98 -34.21 -6.83
C THR A 16 7.51 -32.78 -6.80
N GLY A 17 8.08 -31.93 -7.63
CA GLY A 17 7.57 -30.56 -7.86
C GLY A 17 7.90 -29.53 -6.79
N TYR A 18 9.05 -29.65 -6.08
CA TYR A 18 9.35 -28.69 -5.05
C TYR A 18 10.83 -28.32 -4.85
N THR A 19 11.07 -27.03 -4.56
CA THR A 19 12.41 -26.45 -4.37
C THR A 19 12.72 -25.97 -2.94
N SER A 20 11.84 -26.08 -1.94
CA SER A 20 12.14 -25.66 -0.58
C SER A 20 11.90 -26.72 0.50
N ALA A 21 12.52 -26.47 1.64
CA ALA A 21 12.58 -27.39 2.77
C ALA A 21 11.34 -27.40 3.67
N ASP A 22 10.31 -26.63 3.36
CA ASP A 22 9.13 -26.55 4.20
C ASP A 22 8.28 -27.82 4.12
N THR A 23 8.07 -28.47 5.26
CA THR A 23 7.34 -29.73 5.40
C THR A 23 5.93 -29.55 5.96
N SER A 24 5.45 -28.33 6.14
CA SER A 24 4.11 -28.10 6.65
C SER A 24 3.06 -28.28 5.54
N ASN A 25 2.04 -29.07 5.78
CA ASN A 25 0.93 -29.32 4.83
C ASN A 25 -0.10 -28.18 4.78
N LYS A 26 0.19 -27.00 5.34
CA LYS A 26 -0.82 -25.96 5.54
C LYS A 26 -1.15 -25.16 4.28
N ASP A 27 -0.37 -25.25 3.23
CA ASP A 27 -0.47 -24.32 2.11
C ASP A 27 -1.21 -24.85 0.87
N GLY A 28 -1.97 -25.92 0.99
CA GLY A 28 -2.80 -26.43 -0.14
C GLY A 28 -2.03 -26.89 -1.38
N VAL A 29 -0.71 -26.92 -1.35
CA VAL A 29 0.11 -27.52 -2.39
C VAL A 29 0.09 -29.01 -2.17
N ASP A 30 -0.46 -29.76 -3.11
CA ASP A 30 -0.42 -31.22 -3.13
C ASP A 30 1.02 -31.69 -3.16
N ARG A 31 1.62 -31.77 -1.98
CA ARG A 31 2.89 -32.45 -1.78
C ARG A 31 2.55 -33.91 -1.84
N VAL A 32 2.75 -34.55 -2.97
CA VAL A 32 2.63 -35.98 -3.08
C VAL A 32 3.71 -36.60 -2.18
N ASN A 33 3.34 -36.83 -0.93
CA ASN A 33 4.16 -37.50 0.06
C ASN A 33 4.18 -39.00 -0.26
N ASN A 34 4.82 -39.37 -1.33
CA ASN A 34 5.05 -40.77 -1.65
C ASN A 34 6.14 -41.32 -0.71
N ASN A 35 5.72 -41.78 0.44
CA ASN A 35 6.58 -42.46 1.38
C ASN A 35 6.71 -43.94 0.95
N VAL A 36 7.82 -44.26 0.35
CA VAL A 36 8.16 -45.66 0.11
C VAL A 36 8.74 -46.26 1.40
N LYS A 37 7.94 -47.05 2.07
CA LYS A 37 8.34 -47.71 3.31
C LYS A 37 9.04 -49.02 2.99
N PHE A 38 10.23 -49.22 3.53
CA PHE A 38 10.92 -50.50 3.54
C PHE A 38 10.38 -51.35 4.70
N ASN A 39 9.13 -51.76 4.59
CA ASN A 39 8.38 -52.37 5.68
C ASN A 39 8.97 -53.76 6.12
N GLN A 40 9.70 -54.40 5.24
CA GLN A 40 10.33 -55.69 5.54
C GLN A 40 11.61 -55.53 6.37
N LEU A 41 12.12 -54.36 6.46
CA LEU A 41 13.30 -54.03 7.27
C LEU A 41 12.91 -53.51 8.66
N THR A 42 11.64 -53.62 9.02
CA THR A 42 11.12 -53.13 10.31
C THR A 42 11.32 -54.21 11.36
N GLY A 43 12.08 -53.91 12.36
CA GLY A 43 12.26 -54.71 13.56
C GLY A 43 12.48 -53.78 14.77
N THR A 44 12.45 -54.32 15.95
CA THR A 44 12.59 -53.59 17.20
C THR A 44 13.92 -52.85 17.36
N ASN A 45 14.81 -52.88 16.36
CA ASN A 45 16.16 -52.31 16.42
C ASN A 45 16.60 -51.65 15.13
N MET A 46 15.77 -50.87 14.56
CA MET A 46 15.94 -50.32 13.20
C MET A 46 17.11 -49.37 12.97
N PHE A 47 17.52 -48.63 13.98
CA PHE A 47 18.70 -47.80 13.96
C PHE A 47 19.54 -48.15 15.20
N LYS A 48 20.33 -49.18 15.11
CA LYS A 48 21.33 -49.49 16.14
C LYS A 48 22.52 -48.59 16.01
N VAL A 49 22.99 -48.09 17.12
CA VAL A 49 24.28 -47.38 17.19
C VAL A 49 25.37 -48.32 16.73
N GLY A 50 26.11 -47.95 15.71
CA GLY A 50 27.22 -48.73 15.13
C GLY A 50 26.79 -49.72 14.05
N ALA A 51 25.53 -49.86 13.71
CA ALA A 51 25.08 -50.68 12.59
C ALA A 51 25.36 -50.03 11.24
N GLU A 52 25.67 -50.85 10.24
CA GLU A 52 25.93 -50.43 8.88
C GLU A 52 24.71 -50.63 7.99
N TYR A 53 24.41 -49.62 7.20
CA TYR A 53 23.27 -49.64 6.27
C TYR A 53 23.77 -49.23 4.88
N THR A 54 23.39 -50.03 3.86
CA THR A 54 23.69 -49.69 2.47
C THR A 54 22.40 -49.25 1.77
N PHE A 55 22.49 -48.10 1.10
CA PHE A 55 21.39 -47.60 0.29
C PHE A 55 21.85 -47.38 -1.13
N THR A 56 21.15 -47.98 -2.08
CA THR A 56 21.41 -47.82 -3.50
C THR A 56 20.21 -47.24 -4.19
N VAL A 57 20.41 -46.24 -5.02
CA VAL A 57 19.38 -45.76 -5.96
C VAL A 57 19.95 -45.91 -7.35
N ARG A 58 19.24 -46.57 -8.22
CA ARG A 58 19.63 -46.76 -9.60
C ARG A 58 18.53 -46.38 -10.57
N LYS A 59 18.89 -45.76 -11.68
CA LYS A 59 18.01 -45.49 -12.81
C LYS A 59 17.74 -46.81 -13.50
N THR A 60 16.48 -47.12 -13.83
CA THR A 60 16.02 -48.23 -14.63
C THR A 60 15.37 -47.75 -15.93
N ASN A 61 15.02 -48.65 -16.83
CA ASN A 61 14.32 -48.27 -18.06
C ASN A 61 12.94 -47.65 -17.78
N ASP A 62 12.29 -48.07 -16.71
CA ASP A 62 10.91 -47.67 -16.37
C ASP A 62 10.81 -46.70 -15.20
N GLY A 63 11.94 -46.15 -14.73
CA GLY A 63 11.97 -45.29 -13.57
C GLY A 63 13.23 -45.45 -12.72
N TYR A 64 13.08 -45.61 -11.43
CA TYR A 64 14.15 -45.78 -10.48
C TYR A 64 13.91 -46.99 -9.58
N GLU A 65 14.97 -47.58 -9.13
CA GLU A 65 14.95 -48.65 -8.14
C GLU A 65 15.78 -48.21 -6.93
N ALA A 66 15.18 -48.28 -5.76
CA ALA A 66 15.85 -48.00 -4.49
C ALA A 66 15.98 -49.29 -3.69
N VAL A 67 17.18 -49.56 -3.25
CA VAL A 67 17.51 -50.75 -2.47
C VAL A 67 18.10 -50.36 -1.13
N ALA A 68 17.52 -50.87 -0.06
CA ALA A 68 18.07 -50.71 1.29
C ALA A 68 18.51 -52.08 1.80
N THR A 69 19.78 -52.17 2.23
CA THR A 69 20.34 -53.38 2.85
C THR A 69 20.76 -53.05 4.28
N THR A 70 20.33 -53.91 5.20
CA THR A 70 20.65 -53.85 6.63
C THR A 70 21.11 -55.25 7.10
N GLU A 71 21.49 -55.37 8.35
CA GLU A 71 21.71 -56.68 8.99
C GLU A 71 20.48 -57.60 8.94
N ASN A 72 19.29 -57.01 8.77
CA ASN A 72 18.00 -57.74 8.74
C ASN A 72 17.55 -58.12 7.31
N GLY A 73 18.40 -57.88 6.31
CA GLY A 73 18.11 -58.22 4.93
C GLY A 73 18.11 -57.05 3.95
N THR A 74 17.67 -57.37 2.74
CA THR A 74 17.59 -56.39 1.64
C THR A 74 16.18 -56.25 1.16
N GLN A 75 15.76 -54.99 0.97
CA GLN A 75 14.47 -54.66 0.37
C GLN A 75 14.67 -53.75 -0.84
N THR A 76 13.93 -54.06 -1.90
CA THR A 76 13.91 -53.28 -3.13
C THR A 76 12.56 -52.63 -3.33
N GLN A 77 12.58 -51.33 -3.71
CA GLN A 77 11.38 -50.60 -4.10
C GLN A 77 11.59 -50.03 -5.51
N LYS A 78 10.54 -50.12 -6.33
CA LYS A 78 10.54 -49.54 -7.68
C LYS A 78 9.70 -48.28 -7.70
N LEU A 79 10.18 -47.28 -8.40
CA LEU A 79 9.55 -45.99 -8.60
C LEU A 79 9.35 -45.83 -10.11
N THR A 80 8.15 -45.49 -10.54
CA THR A 80 7.89 -45.31 -11.97
C THR A 80 8.44 -43.94 -12.45
N ALA A 81 8.67 -43.78 -13.73
CA ALA A 81 9.24 -42.53 -14.29
C ALA A 81 8.36 -41.33 -14.06
N ASN A 82 7.06 -41.53 -13.95
CA ASN A 82 6.09 -40.45 -13.69
C ASN A 82 6.13 -39.90 -12.27
N ASP A 83 6.82 -40.56 -11.35
CA ASP A 83 6.96 -40.13 -9.97
C ASP A 83 8.05 -39.06 -9.78
N PHE A 84 8.86 -38.80 -10.81
CA PHE A 84 9.93 -37.80 -10.81
C PHE A 84 9.68 -36.76 -11.90
N THR A 85 8.93 -35.71 -11.58
CA THR A 85 8.62 -34.64 -12.53
C THR A 85 9.56 -33.44 -12.42
N SER A 86 10.45 -33.40 -11.43
CA SER A 86 11.41 -32.30 -11.27
C SER A 86 12.83 -32.77 -11.54
N VAL A 87 13.24 -32.72 -12.78
CA VAL A 87 14.62 -32.64 -13.19
C VAL A 87 14.99 -31.15 -13.19
N GLN A 88 16.18 -30.77 -12.69
CA GLN A 88 16.67 -29.40 -12.83
C GLN A 88 16.69 -29.00 -14.31
N GLU A 89 16.53 -27.71 -14.62
CA GLU A 89 16.49 -27.21 -15.99
C GLU A 89 17.70 -27.63 -16.83
N ASP A 90 18.85 -27.88 -16.18
CA ASP A 90 20.08 -28.37 -16.80
C ASP A 90 20.18 -29.88 -16.90
N GLY A 91 19.12 -30.62 -16.53
CA GLY A 91 19.11 -32.09 -16.54
C GLY A 91 19.86 -32.74 -15.38
N THR A 92 20.31 -31.97 -14.39
CA THR A 92 21.01 -32.50 -13.21
C THR A 92 20.05 -33.07 -12.17
N VAL A 93 20.45 -34.13 -11.49
CA VAL A 93 19.75 -34.75 -10.38
C VAL A 93 20.63 -34.62 -9.14
N VAL A 94 20.11 -34.01 -8.09
CA VAL A 94 20.80 -33.91 -6.80
C VAL A 94 20.42 -35.10 -5.96
N VAL A 95 21.40 -35.93 -5.61
CA VAL A 95 21.24 -37.06 -4.69
C VAL A 95 21.93 -36.68 -3.37
N GLY A 96 21.15 -36.69 -2.29
CA GLY A 96 21.63 -36.35 -0.97
C GLY A 96 21.13 -37.29 0.13
N VAL A 97 21.85 -37.34 1.24
CA VAL A 97 21.43 -38.01 2.47
C VAL A 97 21.04 -36.94 3.49
N MET A 98 19.81 -36.98 3.96
CA MET A 98 19.35 -36.10 5.04
C MET A 98 19.14 -36.90 6.32
N VAL A 99 19.71 -36.40 7.40
CA VAL A 99 19.54 -36.94 8.76
C VAL A 99 18.79 -35.94 9.61
N SER A 100 17.75 -36.38 10.32
CA SER A 100 16.97 -35.50 11.18
C SER A 100 16.81 -36.05 12.59
N ARG A 101 16.49 -35.15 13.55
CA ARG A 101 16.13 -35.47 14.93
C ARG A 101 17.19 -36.21 15.76
N LYS A 102 18.35 -35.59 15.95
CA LYS A 102 19.40 -36.07 16.88
C LYS A 102 19.99 -37.45 16.53
N ILE A 103 19.91 -37.86 15.28
CA ILE A 103 20.59 -39.06 14.78
C ILE A 103 21.90 -38.62 14.11
N GLY A 104 23.02 -39.09 14.59
CA GLY A 104 24.29 -38.94 13.92
C GLY A 104 24.53 -40.11 12.95
N VAL A 105 24.85 -39.82 11.70
CA VAL A 105 25.19 -40.81 10.69
C VAL A 105 26.59 -40.53 10.18
N LYS A 106 27.41 -41.56 10.12
CA LYS A 106 28.72 -41.51 9.47
C LYS A 106 28.58 -42.15 8.08
N ILE A 107 28.79 -41.36 7.04
CA ILE A 107 28.83 -41.85 5.67
C ILE A 107 30.22 -42.40 5.46
N THR A 108 30.34 -43.69 5.19
CA THR A 108 31.60 -44.39 5.06
C THR A 108 32.03 -44.61 3.61
N ASP A 109 31.09 -44.68 2.70
CA ASP A 109 31.33 -44.83 1.26
C ASP A 109 30.20 -44.15 0.46
N ILE A 110 30.56 -43.40 -0.58
CA ILE A 110 29.66 -42.89 -1.59
C ILE A 110 30.19 -43.29 -2.96
N LYS A 111 29.45 -44.16 -3.65
CA LYS A 111 29.83 -44.63 -4.99
C LYS A 111 28.80 -44.18 -6.01
N PHE A 112 29.23 -43.40 -6.98
CA PHE A 112 28.47 -43.11 -8.18
C PHE A 112 28.96 -43.96 -9.33
N THR A 113 28.01 -44.59 -10.01
CA THR A 113 28.31 -45.34 -11.23
C THR A 113 27.44 -44.78 -12.33
N THR A 114 28.04 -44.22 -13.35
CA THR A 114 27.31 -43.76 -14.55
C THR A 114 27.50 -44.85 -15.60
N SER A 115 26.47 -45.41 -16.19
CA SER A 115 26.53 -46.03 -17.48
C SER A 115 26.52 -44.95 -18.57
N GLU A 116 27.19 -45.20 -19.71
CA GLU A 116 27.02 -44.33 -20.86
C GLU A 116 25.54 -44.17 -21.13
N SER A 117 25.00 -42.98 -20.91
CA SER A 117 23.64 -42.69 -21.24
C SER A 117 23.55 -42.70 -22.76
N LYS A 118 22.84 -43.59 -23.34
CA LYS A 118 22.13 -43.32 -24.59
C LYS A 118 21.27 -42.12 -24.25
N GLY A 119 21.62 -40.98 -24.86
CA GLY A 119 21.01 -39.70 -24.50
C GLY A 119 19.53 -39.88 -24.18
N LEU A 120 19.13 -39.44 -23.02
CA LEU A 120 17.71 -39.32 -22.72
C LEU A 120 17.09 -38.72 -23.95
N ALA A 121 16.10 -39.41 -24.57
CA ALA A 121 15.24 -38.74 -25.50
C ALA A 121 14.86 -37.47 -24.77
N THR A 122 15.32 -36.35 -25.25
CA THR A 122 14.80 -35.05 -24.80
C THR A 122 13.30 -35.23 -24.91
N SER A 123 12.63 -35.51 -23.80
CA SER A 123 11.22 -35.24 -23.74
C SER A 123 11.17 -33.80 -24.18
N GLU A 124 10.56 -33.54 -25.34
CA GLU A 124 10.23 -32.17 -25.66
C GLU A 124 9.64 -31.63 -24.38
N VAL A 125 10.29 -30.63 -23.78
CA VAL A 125 9.72 -29.85 -22.73
C VAL A 125 8.46 -29.36 -23.38
N VAL A 126 7.33 -29.95 -23.06
CA VAL A 126 6.04 -29.47 -23.52
C VAL A 126 5.90 -28.20 -22.74
N GLU A 127 6.42 -27.10 -23.31
CA GLU A 127 6.18 -25.78 -22.76
C GLU A 127 4.68 -25.64 -22.60
N ASP A 128 4.25 -25.31 -21.39
CA ASP A 128 2.84 -25.15 -21.11
C ASP A 128 2.24 -24.19 -22.12
N LYS A 129 1.24 -24.64 -22.87
CA LYS A 129 0.62 -23.84 -23.93
C LYS A 129 -0.07 -22.64 -23.31
N VAL A 130 0.37 -21.45 -23.68
CA VAL A 130 -0.18 -20.18 -23.25
C VAL A 130 -1.28 -19.74 -24.22
N THR A 131 -2.50 -19.58 -23.72
CA THR A 131 -3.56 -18.90 -24.45
C THR A 131 -3.44 -17.41 -24.20
N PRO A 132 -3.19 -16.59 -25.25
CA PRO A 132 -3.00 -15.16 -25.08
C PRO A 132 -4.19 -14.47 -24.44
N SER A 133 -3.90 -13.59 -23.50
CA SER A 133 -4.87 -12.78 -22.80
C SER A 133 -4.26 -11.47 -22.30
N ILE A 134 -5.12 -10.47 -22.08
CA ILE A 134 -4.76 -9.23 -21.39
C ILE A 134 -5.67 -9.05 -20.19
N ARG A 135 -5.12 -8.49 -19.13
CA ARG A 135 -5.88 -8.06 -17.93
C ARG A 135 -5.77 -6.55 -17.78
N VAL A 136 -6.89 -5.91 -17.48
CA VAL A 136 -6.95 -4.48 -17.17
C VAL A 136 -7.08 -4.32 -15.66
N TYR A 137 -6.22 -3.50 -15.09
CA TYR A 137 -6.17 -3.24 -13.64
C TYR A 137 -6.65 -1.83 -13.28
N SER A 138 -6.99 -1.03 -14.27
CA SER A 138 -7.49 0.32 -14.08
C SER A 138 -8.95 0.34 -13.61
N SER A 139 -9.32 1.38 -12.87
CA SER A 139 -10.69 1.62 -12.44
C SER A 139 -11.52 2.20 -13.60
N ASN A 140 -12.84 2.16 -13.45
CA ASN A 140 -13.79 2.73 -14.39
C ASN A 140 -14.22 4.18 -14.04
N THR A 141 -13.56 4.81 -13.07
CA THR A 141 -13.82 6.17 -12.61
C THR A 141 -12.54 6.97 -12.54
N CYS A 142 -12.63 8.27 -12.77
CA CYS A 142 -11.50 9.17 -12.79
C CYS A 142 -11.98 10.62 -12.57
N GLY A 143 -11.24 11.41 -11.80
CA GLY A 143 -11.45 12.87 -11.66
C GLY A 143 -10.52 13.67 -12.58
N ALA A 144 -9.27 13.21 -12.71
CA ALA A 144 -8.25 13.88 -13.51
C ALA A 144 -8.51 13.80 -15.02
N GLY A 145 -8.00 14.76 -15.76
CA GLY A 145 -8.05 14.75 -17.24
C GLY A 145 -7.07 13.77 -17.88
N GLU A 146 -6.03 13.39 -17.15
CA GLU A 146 -5.10 12.33 -17.50
C GLU A 146 -5.40 11.10 -16.66
N TYR A 147 -5.54 9.95 -17.30
CA TYR A 147 -5.94 8.69 -16.68
C TYR A 147 -4.90 7.62 -17.02
N GLU A 148 -4.36 6.98 -15.98
CA GLU A 148 -3.42 5.88 -16.16
C GLU A 148 -4.15 4.57 -16.46
N TYR A 149 -4.04 4.11 -17.71
CA TYR A 149 -4.57 2.83 -18.15
C TYR A 149 -3.52 1.73 -17.97
N THR A 150 -3.78 0.81 -17.05
CA THR A 150 -2.85 -0.27 -16.69
C THR A 150 -3.31 -1.61 -17.28
N VAL A 151 -2.48 -2.21 -18.11
CA VAL A 151 -2.74 -3.48 -18.80
C VAL A 151 -1.59 -4.44 -18.58
N VAL A 152 -1.89 -5.72 -18.41
CA VAL A 152 -0.91 -6.80 -18.29
C VAL A 152 -1.22 -7.91 -19.29
N PRO A 153 -0.39 -8.09 -20.33
CA PRO A 153 -0.46 -9.24 -21.23
C PRO A 153 0.23 -10.46 -20.59
N ASN A 154 -0.26 -11.66 -20.86
CA ASN A 154 0.33 -12.89 -20.34
C ASN A 154 1.39 -13.53 -21.24
N CYS A 155 1.71 -12.91 -22.37
CA CYS A 155 2.76 -13.33 -23.28
C CYS A 155 3.33 -12.12 -24.03
N ALA A 156 4.45 -12.28 -24.74
CA ALA A 156 5.06 -11.23 -25.54
C ALA A 156 4.19 -10.89 -26.78
N GLY A 157 4.25 -9.64 -27.21
CA GLY A 157 3.51 -9.16 -28.38
C GLY A 157 3.47 -7.65 -28.48
N THR A 158 2.56 -7.13 -29.30
CA THR A 158 2.34 -5.70 -29.51
C THR A 158 1.00 -5.29 -28.88
N LEU A 159 1.04 -4.39 -27.91
CA LEU A 159 -0.15 -3.79 -27.29
C LEU A 159 -0.44 -2.43 -27.93
N LYS A 160 -1.67 -2.26 -28.43
CA LYS A 160 -2.17 -0.99 -28.96
C LYS A 160 -3.33 -0.49 -28.10
N VAL A 161 -3.26 0.75 -27.66
CA VAL A 161 -4.33 1.41 -26.89
C VAL A 161 -4.86 2.61 -27.67
N THR A 162 -6.17 2.69 -27.77
CA THR A 162 -6.94 3.75 -28.47
C THR A 162 -8.06 4.27 -27.59
N GLY A 163 -8.73 5.34 -28.00
CA GLY A 163 -9.82 5.96 -27.23
C GLY A 163 -9.38 7.13 -26.35
N SER A 164 -8.11 7.57 -26.48
CA SER A 164 -7.66 8.82 -25.87
C SER A 164 -8.41 10.00 -26.50
N ALA A 165 -8.88 10.95 -25.69
CA ALA A 165 -9.62 12.13 -26.15
C ALA A 165 -8.80 13.06 -27.05
N ASP A 166 -7.46 13.02 -26.98
CA ASP A 166 -6.54 13.72 -27.88
C ASP A 166 -6.35 13.02 -29.24
N GLY A 167 -7.04 11.90 -29.45
CA GLY A 167 -7.00 11.11 -30.66
C GLY A 167 -5.74 10.27 -30.88
N LYS A 168 -4.82 10.27 -29.89
CA LYS A 168 -3.59 9.50 -30.01
C LYS A 168 -3.85 8.01 -29.79
N ALA A 169 -3.23 7.19 -30.62
CA ALA A 169 -3.08 5.76 -30.39
C ALA A 169 -1.66 5.48 -29.91
N ILE A 170 -1.52 4.69 -28.84
CA ILE A 170 -0.22 4.30 -28.31
C ILE A 170 -0.01 2.82 -28.65
N SER A 171 1.12 2.52 -29.29
CA SER A 171 1.53 1.14 -29.58
C SER A 171 2.86 0.86 -28.91
N LYS A 172 2.98 -0.30 -28.27
CA LYS A 172 4.16 -0.70 -27.49
C LYS A 172 4.42 -2.19 -27.64
N GLU A 173 5.66 -2.56 -27.90
CA GLU A 173 6.12 -3.93 -27.71
C GLU A 173 6.17 -4.27 -26.22
N VAL A 174 5.66 -5.42 -25.87
CA VAL A 174 5.50 -5.85 -24.47
C VAL A 174 5.99 -7.28 -24.27
N THR A 175 6.45 -7.56 -23.08
CA THR A 175 6.87 -8.90 -22.67
C THR A 175 5.76 -9.57 -21.83
N ALA A 176 5.89 -10.87 -21.61
CA ALA A 176 4.97 -11.60 -20.75
C ALA A 176 4.93 -10.98 -19.34
N ASP A 177 3.72 -10.81 -18.80
CA ASP A 177 3.45 -10.30 -17.47
C ASP A 177 4.05 -8.92 -17.16
N GLU A 178 4.33 -8.13 -18.20
CA GLU A 178 4.74 -6.74 -18.06
C GLU A 178 3.56 -5.89 -17.61
N VAL A 179 3.73 -5.13 -16.52
CA VAL A 179 2.75 -4.13 -16.11
C VAL A 179 2.93 -2.87 -16.94
N VAL A 180 2.08 -2.70 -17.96
CA VAL A 180 2.14 -1.58 -18.90
C VAL A 180 1.21 -0.48 -18.41
N ARG A 181 1.76 0.69 -18.08
CA ARG A 181 1.02 1.90 -17.70
C ARG A 181 1.04 2.89 -18.85
N ILE A 182 -0.15 3.30 -19.28
CA ILE A 182 -0.35 4.16 -20.46
C ILE A 182 -1.17 5.37 -20.04
N PRO A 183 -0.62 6.59 -20.14
CA PRO A 183 -1.40 7.80 -19.92
C PRO A 183 -2.41 7.99 -21.08
N VAL A 184 -3.66 8.21 -20.74
CA VAL A 184 -4.77 8.42 -21.67
C VAL A 184 -5.50 9.69 -21.24
N THR A 185 -5.70 10.61 -22.19
CA THR A 185 -6.54 11.80 -21.94
C THR A 185 -8.02 11.41 -22.00
N VAL A 186 -8.81 11.86 -21.01
CA VAL A 186 -10.25 11.58 -20.92
C VAL A 186 -11.07 12.87 -20.77
N ASN A 187 -12.17 12.95 -21.51
CA ASN A 187 -13.14 14.04 -21.39
C ASN A 187 -14.09 13.83 -20.19
N VAL A 188 -14.69 14.89 -19.72
CA VAL A 188 -15.80 14.80 -18.76
C VAL A 188 -16.92 13.97 -19.38
N GLY A 189 -17.51 13.08 -18.59
CA GLY A 189 -18.52 12.12 -19.05
C GLY A 189 -17.91 10.74 -19.35
N SER A 190 -18.53 10.00 -20.25
CA SER A 190 -18.17 8.62 -20.58
C SER A 190 -17.10 8.58 -21.68
N ASN A 191 -16.04 7.79 -21.45
CA ASN A 191 -14.96 7.55 -22.40
C ASN A 191 -14.80 6.03 -22.56
N THR A 192 -14.55 5.58 -23.80
CA THR A 192 -14.26 4.16 -24.09
C THR A 192 -12.81 4.01 -24.50
N ILE A 193 -12.04 3.31 -23.69
CA ILE A 193 -10.64 2.99 -23.96
C ILE A 193 -10.56 1.55 -24.43
N LYS A 194 -9.91 1.32 -25.56
CA LYS A 194 -9.75 0.00 -26.16
C LYS A 194 -8.29 -0.41 -26.17
N ALA A 195 -8.01 -1.59 -25.62
CA ALA A 195 -6.72 -2.27 -25.73
C ALA A 195 -6.83 -3.42 -26.73
N GLU A 196 -5.96 -3.46 -27.72
CA GLU A 196 -5.79 -4.52 -28.70
C GLU A 196 -4.38 -5.10 -28.55
N PHE A 197 -4.29 -6.39 -28.32
CA PHE A 197 -3.03 -7.10 -28.11
C PHE A 197 -2.83 -8.13 -29.23
N GLU A 198 -1.76 -8.00 -29.98
CA GLU A 198 -1.34 -8.94 -31.00
C GLU A 198 -0.20 -9.80 -30.45
N PRO A 199 -0.45 -11.08 -30.09
CA PRO A 199 0.55 -11.95 -29.54
C PRO A 199 1.67 -12.24 -30.55
N ALA A 200 2.93 -12.21 -30.09
CA ALA A 200 4.04 -12.68 -30.89
C ALA A 200 3.96 -14.19 -31.11
N ALA A 201 4.30 -14.65 -32.32
CA ALA A 201 4.33 -16.09 -32.61
C ALA A 201 5.47 -16.76 -31.85
N ALA A 202 5.15 -17.77 -31.05
CA ALA A 202 6.10 -18.63 -30.35
C ALA A 202 5.55 -20.05 -30.27
N ALA A 203 6.42 -21.05 -30.06
CA ALA A 203 6.05 -22.47 -30.08
C ALA A 203 4.99 -22.87 -29.07
N ASN A 204 5.00 -22.17 -27.90
CA ASN A 204 4.05 -22.40 -26.81
C ASN A 204 2.79 -21.53 -26.90
N ILE A 205 2.66 -20.62 -27.86
CA ILE A 205 1.48 -19.75 -28.00
C ILE A 205 0.39 -20.46 -28.81
N THR A 206 -0.82 -20.57 -28.21
CA THR A 206 -1.94 -21.31 -28.82
C THR A 206 -2.58 -20.56 -30.00
N SER A 207 -2.48 -19.24 -30.10
CA SER A 207 -3.08 -18.40 -31.12
C SER A 207 -2.39 -17.06 -31.23
N THR A 208 -2.24 -16.56 -32.47
CA THR A 208 -1.77 -15.19 -32.74
C THR A 208 -2.93 -14.23 -33.07
N LYS A 209 -4.15 -14.65 -32.80
CA LYS A 209 -5.31 -13.75 -32.96
C LYS A 209 -5.26 -12.61 -31.97
N THR A 210 -5.58 -11.42 -32.44
CA THR A 210 -5.73 -10.23 -31.60
C THR A 210 -6.71 -10.48 -30.48
N VAL A 211 -6.28 -10.17 -29.26
CA VAL A 211 -7.10 -10.15 -28.04
C VAL A 211 -7.45 -8.70 -27.74
N ALA A 212 -8.72 -8.40 -27.54
CA ALA A 212 -9.18 -7.04 -27.27
C ALA A 212 -9.94 -6.95 -25.94
N SER A 213 -9.81 -5.80 -25.31
CA SER A 213 -10.57 -5.43 -24.10
C SER A 213 -11.03 -3.98 -24.25
N GLU A 214 -12.28 -3.71 -23.87
CA GLU A 214 -12.82 -2.35 -23.80
C GLU A 214 -13.10 -1.99 -22.33
N THR A 215 -12.75 -0.77 -21.97
CA THR A 215 -12.98 -0.21 -20.63
C THR A 215 -13.74 1.10 -20.76
N ASN A 216 -14.92 1.17 -20.17
CA ASN A 216 -15.68 2.41 -20.08
C ASN A 216 -15.27 3.14 -18.81
N VAL A 217 -14.71 4.35 -18.99
CA VAL A 217 -14.24 5.21 -17.91
C VAL A 217 -15.13 6.43 -17.83
N THR A 218 -15.74 6.65 -16.69
CA THR A 218 -16.50 7.87 -16.41
C THR A 218 -15.60 8.87 -15.70
N ARG A 219 -15.46 10.06 -16.27
CA ARG A 219 -14.82 11.19 -15.64
C ARG A 219 -15.87 12.17 -15.11
N LYS A 220 -15.77 12.50 -13.83
CA LYS A 220 -16.50 13.62 -13.21
C LYS A 220 -15.49 14.57 -12.58
N VAL A 221 -15.85 15.83 -12.53
CA VAL A 221 -15.02 16.87 -11.95
C VAL A 221 -15.80 17.58 -10.86
N TYR A 222 -15.27 17.58 -9.66
CA TYR A 222 -15.79 18.31 -8.51
C TYR A 222 -14.77 19.37 -8.11
N GLY A 223 -14.99 20.61 -8.54
CA GLY A 223 -14.05 21.70 -8.35
C GLY A 223 -12.73 21.56 -9.12
N GLU A 224 -11.79 22.44 -8.80
CA GLU A 224 -10.45 22.49 -9.40
C GLU A 224 -9.42 21.73 -8.55
N ALA A 225 -8.27 21.44 -9.14
CA ALA A 225 -7.13 20.88 -8.40
C ALA A 225 -6.73 21.84 -7.25
N GLY A 226 -6.56 21.29 -6.05
CA GLY A 226 -6.24 22.07 -4.84
C GLY A 226 -7.44 22.54 -4.05
N GLN A 227 -8.66 22.43 -4.56
CA GLN A 227 -9.87 22.72 -3.79
C GLN A 227 -10.25 21.59 -2.84
N THR A 228 -11.11 21.92 -1.87
CA THR A 228 -11.62 20.99 -0.85
C THR A 228 -13.01 20.51 -1.21
N ILE A 229 -13.19 19.20 -1.26
CA ILE A 229 -14.47 18.51 -1.42
C ILE A 229 -15.01 18.18 -0.03
N ILE A 230 -16.24 18.60 0.26
CA ILE A 230 -16.91 18.29 1.53
C ILE A 230 -17.65 16.96 1.40
N VAL A 231 -17.45 16.08 2.39
CA VAL A 231 -18.19 14.83 2.53
C VAL A 231 -18.78 14.71 3.93
N THR A 232 -19.99 14.14 4.01
CA THR A 232 -20.68 13.89 5.28
C THR A 232 -21.16 12.44 5.33
N PRO A 233 -21.49 11.89 6.50
CA PRO A 233 -22.09 10.56 6.60
C PRO A 233 -23.35 10.39 5.74
N ASP A 234 -24.16 11.44 5.63
CA ASP A 234 -25.41 11.49 4.85
C ASP A 234 -25.22 12.08 3.44
N GLY A 235 -23.98 12.32 3.02
CA GLY A 235 -23.64 12.87 1.72
C GLY A 235 -24.24 12.06 0.57
N LYS A 236 -24.49 12.72 -0.55
CA LYS A 236 -25.20 12.13 -1.70
C LYS A 236 -24.26 11.85 -2.86
N THR A 237 -24.52 10.79 -3.62
CA THR A 237 -23.86 10.55 -4.93
C THR A 237 -24.15 11.61 -5.97
N THR A 238 -25.23 12.39 -5.75
CA THR A 238 -25.65 13.52 -6.56
C THR A 238 -25.23 14.86 -5.97
N GLY A 239 -24.52 14.87 -4.86
CA GLY A 239 -23.90 16.07 -4.31
C GLY A 239 -22.83 16.61 -5.23
N ASP A 240 -22.39 17.82 -4.95
CA ASP A 240 -21.37 18.51 -5.75
C ASP A 240 -20.09 18.80 -4.94
N GLY A 241 -20.05 18.43 -3.67
CA GLY A 241 -18.88 18.56 -2.81
C GLY A 241 -18.74 19.93 -2.14
N THR A 242 -19.80 20.77 -2.21
CA THR A 242 -19.89 22.02 -1.45
C THR A 242 -20.39 21.77 -0.02
N GLU A 243 -20.38 22.80 0.85
CA GLU A 243 -20.96 22.72 2.20
C GLU A 243 -22.48 22.50 2.15
N GLU A 244 -23.16 23.08 1.17
CA GLU A 244 -24.61 23.00 0.99
C GLU A 244 -25.05 21.66 0.38
N SER A 245 -24.18 21.03 -0.40
CA SER A 245 -24.47 19.81 -1.16
C SER A 245 -23.32 18.80 -1.08
N PRO A 246 -23.02 18.26 0.12
CA PRO A 246 -21.88 17.38 0.32
C PRO A 246 -22.03 16.06 -0.42
N LEU A 247 -20.88 15.54 -0.88
CA LEU A 247 -20.80 14.22 -1.52
C LEU A 247 -20.82 13.09 -0.48
N ASP A 248 -21.25 11.91 -0.92
CA ASP A 248 -20.89 10.69 -0.21
C ASP A 248 -19.39 10.38 -0.42
N ILE A 249 -18.80 9.72 0.57
CA ILE A 249 -17.36 9.49 0.59
C ILE A 249 -16.85 8.66 -0.60
N ASN A 250 -17.59 7.61 -1.03
CA ASN A 250 -17.14 6.75 -2.12
C ASN A 250 -17.18 7.46 -3.49
N THR A 251 -18.14 8.36 -3.69
CA THR A 251 -18.14 9.23 -4.87
C THR A 251 -16.96 10.20 -4.83
N ALA A 252 -16.70 10.86 -3.70
CA ALA A 252 -15.59 11.79 -3.56
C ALA A 252 -14.24 11.12 -3.86
N VAL A 253 -13.92 9.97 -3.23
CA VAL A 253 -12.65 9.27 -3.48
C VAL A 253 -12.54 8.66 -4.89
N SER A 254 -13.67 8.42 -5.58
CA SER A 254 -13.64 7.87 -6.94
C SER A 254 -13.31 8.92 -8.01
N TYR A 255 -13.51 10.20 -7.71
CA TYR A 255 -13.37 11.29 -8.66
C TYR A 255 -12.43 12.42 -8.17
N ALA A 256 -11.65 12.17 -7.14
CA ALA A 256 -10.65 13.13 -6.66
C ALA A 256 -9.55 13.38 -7.71
N GLN A 257 -8.98 14.57 -7.69
CA GLN A 257 -7.91 15.00 -8.57
C GLN A 257 -6.63 15.27 -7.78
N PRO A 258 -5.43 15.16 -8.40
CA PRO A 258 -4.17 15.50 -7.75
C PRO A 258 -4.21 16.89 -7.09
N GLY A 259 -3.84 16.95 -5.80
CA GLY A 259 -3.80 18.15 -4.98
C GLY A 259 -5.11 18.49 -4.26
N GLN A 260 -6.21 17.79 -4.53
CA GLN A 260 -7.47 18.03 -3.82
C GLN A 260 -7.42 17.46 -2.39
N THR A 261 -8.22 18.07 -1.52
CA THR A 261 -8.50 17.58 -0.18
C THR A 261 -9.97 17.14 -0.10
N ILE A 262 -10.23 15.92 0.35
CA ILE A 262 -11.54 15.43 0.74
C ILE A 262 -11.63 15.63 2.26
N LEU A 263 -12.46 16.57 2.70
CA LEU A 263 -12.69 16.85 4.11
C LEU A 263 -13.91 16.06 4.59
N MET A 264 -13.67 15.08 5.43
CA MET A 264 -14.71 14.30 6.08
C MET A 264 -15.22 15.07 7.30
N LYS A 265 -16.49 15.43 7.26
CA LYS A 265 -17.16 16.05 8.40
C LYS A 265 -17.38 15.03 9.52
N ASN A 266 -17.42 15.51 10.76
CA ASN A 266 -17.62 14.66 11.93
C ASN A 266 -18.89 13.81 11.82
N GLY A 267 -18.79 12.57 12.28
CA GLY A 267 -19.88 11.61 12.29
C GLY A 267 -19.42 10.19 12.00
N VAL A 268 -20.37 9.28 11.94
CA VAL A 268 -20.12 7.84 11.74
C VAL A 268 -20.38 7.47 10.29
N TYR A 269 -19.36 6.92 9.64
CA TYR A 269 -19.38 6.38 8.29
C TYR A 269 -19.44 4.85 8.38
N ASP A 270 -20.47 4.25 7.80
CA ASP A 270 -20.76 2.81 7.90
C ASP A 270 -20.47 2.02 6.63
N LYS A 271 -19.93 2.67 5.61
CA LYS A 271 -19.61 2.05 4.32
C LYS A 271 -18.11 1.88 4.15
N TRP A 272 -17.72 0.72 3.61
CA TRP A 272 -16.34 0.47 3.20
C TRP A 272 -15.90 1.52 2.17
N ILE A 273 -14.75 2.15 2.44
CA ILE A 273 -14.17 3.14 1.53
C ILE A 273 -13.14 2.45 0.66
N THR A 274 -13.25 2.62 -0.66
CA THR A 274 -12.27 2.07 -1.59
C THR A 274 -11.73 3.17 -2.51
N ILE A 275 -10.45 3.46 -2.36
CA ILE A 275 -9.69 4.35 -3.24
C ILE A 275 -9.11 3.52 -4.37
N ASN A 276 -9.67 3.68 -5.56
CA ASN A 276 -9.34 2.86 -6.73
C ASN A 276 -7.94 3.15 -7.30
N ARG A 277 -7.35 2.17 -7.98
CA ARG A 277 -5.98 2.22 -8.54
C ARG A 277 -5.70 3.41 -9.44
N SER A 278 -6.67 3.82 -10.26
CA SER A 278 -6.47 4.92 -11.21
C SER A 278 -6.72 6.31 -10.62
N VAL A 279 -7.09 6.41 -9.34
CA VAL A 279 -7.27 7.70 -8.66
C VAL A 279 -6.03 7.96 -7.81
N CYS A 280 -5.09 8.67 -8.40
CA CYS A 280 -3.78 8.90 -7.82
C CYS A 280 -3.47 10.39 -7.73
N GLY A 281 -2.78 10.77 -6.66
CA GLY A 281 -2.05 12.04 -6.62
C GLY A 281 -0.72 11.95 -7.36
N THR A 282 0.13 12.91 -7.12
CA THR A 282 1.54 12.91 -7.51
C THR A 282 2.41 13.25 -6.30
N ALA A 283 3.72 13.08 -6.42
CA ALA A 283 4.64 13.43 -5.33
C ALA A 283 4.48 14.89 -4.88
N ASP A 284 4.29 15.81 -5.84
CA ASP A 284 4.14 17.25 -5.56
C ASP A 284 2.69 17.65 -5.23
N LYS A 285 1.71 16.82 -5.60
CA LYS A 285 0.28 17.07 -5.45
C LYS A 285 -0.43 15.80 -4.95
N PRO A 286 -0.19 15.38 -3.71
CA PRO A 286 -0.93 14.25 -3.13
C PRO A 286 -2.42 14.59 -3.05
N ILE A 287 -3.25 13.55 -3.05
CA ILE A 287 -4.67 13.70 -2.73
C ILE A 287 -4.81 13.46 -1.23
N ASN A 288 -5.52 14.35 -0.53
CA ASN A 288 -5.69 14.25 0.91
C ASN A 288 -7.09 13.76 1.28
N LEU A 289 -7.17 12.77 2.17
CA LEU A 289 -8.39 12.34 2.84
C LEU A 289 -8.25 12.69 4.32
N VAL A 290 -8.99 13.70 4.77
CA VAL A 290 -8.72 14.37 6.05
C VAL A 290 -9.95 14.37 6.93
N ALA A 291 -9.82 13.92 8.16
CA ALA A 291 -10.83 14.06 9.17
C ALA A 291 -10.98 15.54 9.61
N GLU A 292 -12.22 16.02 9.76
CA GLU A 292 -12.48 17.34 10.36
C GLU A 292 -11.93 17.41 11.79
N SER A 293 -12.23 16.40 12.60
CA SER A 293 -11.67 16.21 13.93
C SER A 293 -11.22 14.76 14.12
N ILE A 294 -10.09 14.56 14.79
CA ILE A 294 -9.59 13.25 15.19
C ILE A 294 -10.41 12.77 16.40
N SER A 295 -10.91 11.55 16.36
CA SER A 295 -11.49 10.88 17.51
C SER A 295 -10.40 10.27 18.39
N THR A 296 -10.57 10.31 19.69
CA THR A 296 -9.65 9.64 20.64
C THR A 296 -10.19 8.30 21.17
N ASP A 297 -11.51 8.09 21.11
CA ASP A 297 -12.18 6.91 21.67
C ASP A 297 -13.21 6.25 20.73
N GLY A 298 -13.37 6.79 19.53
CA GLY A 298 -14.34 6.30 18.54
C GLY A 298 -15.78 6.69 18.82
N THR A 299 -16.02 7.72 19.63
CA THR A 299 -17.37 8.22 19.95
C THR A 299 -17.70 9.59 19.36
N ASP A 300 -16.66 10.35 19.00
CA ASP A 300 -16.77 11.67 18.39
C ASP A 300 -15.88 11.76 17.14
N GLY A 301 -15.77 12.96 16.54
CA GLY A 301 -14.91 13.15 15.37
C GLY A 301 -15.34 12.34 14.15
N VAL A 302 -14.40 11.92 13.31
CA VAL A 302 -14.65 11.11 12.12
C VAL A 302 -14.39 9.64 12.42
N VAL A 303 -15.44 8.83 12.38
CA VAL A 303 -15.39 7.40 12.74
C VAL A 303 -15.90 6.54 11.59
N LEU A 304 -15.09 5.58 11.12
CA LEU A 304 -15.55 4.46 10.30
C LEU A 304 -15.94 3.32 11.26
N SER A 305 -17.21 2.87 11.21
CA SER A 305 -17.71 1.83 12.11
C SER A 305 -18.31 0.65 11.35
N GLY A 306 -17.85 -0.57 11.65
CA GLY A 306 -18.23 -1.79 10.94
C GLY A 306 -17.66 -1.89 9.52
N ALA A 307 -16.87 -0.91 9.11
CA ALA A 307 -16.27 -0.76 7.78
C ALA A 307 -14.80 -0.43 7.89
N GLY A 308 -14.07 -0.59 6.79
CA GLY A 308 -12.65 -0.25 6.69
C GLY A 308 -12.34 0.62 5.48
N LEU A 309 -11.06 0.91 5.31
CA LEU A 309 -10.51 1.68 4.19
C LEU A 309 -9.55 0.81 3.38
N THR A 310 -9.74 0.79 2.06
CA THR A 310 -8.78 0.18 1.12
C THR A 310 -8.20 1.25 0.20
N VAL A 311 -6.87 1.44 0.25
CA VAL A 311 -6.13 2.41 -0.56
C VAL A 311 -5.35 1.67 -1.64
N ILE A 312 -5.88 1.64 -2.87
CA ILE A 312 -5.22 1.03 -4.03
C ILE A 312 -4.56 2.10 -4.90
N GLY A 313 -5.07 3.34 -4.84
CA GLY A 313 -4.47 4.51 -5.46
C GLY A 313 -3.11 4.85 -4.84
N SER A 314 -2.34 5.68 -5.51
CA SER A 314 -1.00 6.09 -5.06
C SER A 314 -0.94 7.58 -4.75
N TYR A 315 0.01 7.98 -3.90
CA TYR A 315 0.19 9.37 -3.46
C TYR A 315 -1.05 9.95 -2.77
N TRP A 316 -1.63 9.17 -1.87
CA TRP A 316 -2.67 9.64 -0.95
C TRP A 316 -2.09 9.96 0.43
N HIS A 317 -2.60 11.02 1.05
CA HIS A 317 -2.37 11.30 2.46
C HIS A 317 -3.69 11.17 3.21
N VAL A 318 -3.82 10.12 3.99
CA VAL A 318 -4.98 9.85 4.85
C VAL A 318 -4.64 10.31 6.26
N TYR A 319 -5.45 11.20 6.81
CA TYR A 319 -5.15 11.84 8.08
C TYR A 319 -6.32 11.79 9.06
N GLY A 320 -6.08 11.25 10.25
CA GLY A 320 -6.92 11.42 11.43
C GLY A 320 -8.18 10.56 11.50
N LEU A 321 -8.26 9.46 10.76
CA LEU A 321 -9.43 8.57 10.80
C LEU A 321 -9.40 7.63 12.01
N TYR A 322 -10.54 7.45 12.65
CA TYR A 322 -10.77 6.39 13.62
C TYR A 322 -11.57 5.26 12.98
N VAL A 323 -11.00 4.07 12.85
CA VAL A 323 -11.64 2.89 12.28
C VAL A 323 -11.91 1.88 13.38
N LYS A 324 -13.18 1.49 13.57
CA LYS A 324 -13.55 0.50 14.57
C LYS A 324 -14.47 -0.59 14.03
N ASP A 325 -14.37 -1.76 14.63
CA ASP A 325 -15.26 -2.90 14.34
C ASP A 325 -15.25 -3.30 12.85
N SER A 326 -14.12 -3.08 12.15
CA SER A 326 -14.03 -3.46 10.73
C SER A 326 -14.20 -4.97 10.56
N SER A 327 -15.01 -5.38 9.59
CA SER A 327 -15.26 -6.80 9.27
C SER A 327 -14.08 -7.51 8.60
N GLY A 328 -12.98 -6.83 8.38
CA GLY A 328 -11.72 -7.32 7.79
C GLY A 328 -10.54 -6.51 8.32
N VAL A 329 -9.55 -6.26 7.46
CA VAL A 329 -8.45 -5.33 7.77
C VAL A 329 -9.02 -3.92 7.98
N GLY A 330 -8.58 -3.22 9.02
CA GLY A 330 -9.09 -1.86 9.30
C GLY A 330 -8.71 -0.88 8.20
N ILE A 331 -7.41 -0.72 7.92
CA ILE A 331 -6.88 0.07 6.80
C ILE A 331 -5.94 -0.80 5.96
N GLN A 332 -6.35 -1.10 4.74
CA GLN A 332 -5.57 -1.85 3.77
C GLN A 332 -4.86 -0.90 2.81
N VAL A 333 -3.52 -0.91 2.77
CA VAL A 333 -2.71 -0.11 1.85
C VAL A 333 -2.15 -1.02 0.76
N SER A 334 -2.63 -0.84 -0.46
CA SER A 334 -2.28 -1.65 -1.63
C SER A 334 -1.73 -0.82 -2.81
N GLY A 335 -1.68 0.51 -2.65
CA GLY A 335 -1.05 1.43 -3.59
C GLY A 335 0.37 1.81 -3.17
N ASN A 336 0.97 2.79 -3.86
CA ASN A 336 2.35 3.19 -3.64
C ASN A 336 2.45 4.63 -3.11
N TYR A 337 3.47 4.90 -2.31
CA TYR A 337 3.82 6.24 -1.83
C TYR A 337 2.66 6.93 -1.12
N ASN A 338 1.84 6.16 -0.39
CA ASN A 338 0.78 6.69 0.44
C ASN A 338 1.30 7.00 1.85
N THR A 339 0.73 8.01 2.48
CA THR A 339 0.93 8.32 3.89
C THR A 339 -0.38 8.08 4.64
N ILE A 340 -0.35 7.24 5.67
CA ILE A 340 -1.44 7.05 6.63
C ILE A 340 -0.96 7.67 7.93
N ASP A 341 -1.59 8.74 8.36
CA ASP A 341 -1.10 9.60 9.44
C ASP A 341 -2.16 9.84 10.50
N MET A 342 -1.81 9.77 11.77
CA MET A 342 -2.71 10.04 12.90
C MET A 342 -4.00 9.20 12.91
N CYS A 343 -3.96 8.01 12.30
CA CYS A 343 -5.13 7.13 12.24
C CYS A 343 -5.11 6.12 13.41
N THR A 344 -6.28 5.83 13.92
CA THR A 344 -6.47 4.80 14.95
C THR A 344 -7.32 3.67 14.39
N VAL A 345 -6.91 2.42 14.64
CA VAL A 345 -7.69 1.23 14.31
C VAL A 345 -7.93 0.40 15.57
N ASN A 346 -9.19 0.06 15.80
CA ASN A 346 -9.62 -0.68 16.97
C ASN A 346 -10.63 -1.77 16.59
N HIS A 347 -10.49 -2.99 17.15
CA HIS A 347 -11.39 -4.13 16.92
C HIS A 347 -11.60 -4.50 15.44
N ALA A 348 -10.58 -4.45 14.60
CA ALA A 348 -10.68 -5.03 13.27
C ALA A 348 -10.70 -6.58 13.34
N ALA A 349 -11.48 -7.22 12.47
CA ALA A 349 -11.58 -8.68 12.38
C ALA A 349 -10.38 -9.34 11.66
N ASN A 350 -9.35 -8.59 11.39
CA ASN A 350 -8.03 -8.98 10.91
C ASN A 350 -7.02 -7.92 11.37
N SER A 351 -5.82 -7.85 10.78
CA SER A 351 -4.82 -6.83 11.15
C SER A 351 -5.40 -5.42 11.08
N GLY A 352 -4.98 -4.54 12.00
CA GLY A 352 -5.48 -3.16 12.06
C GLY A 352 -5.07 -2.37 10.83
N ILE A 353 -3.76 -2.16 10.59
CA ILE A 353 -3.26 -1.48 9.39
C ILE A 353 -2.31 -2.42 8.65
N GLN A 354 -2.66 -2.78 7.41
CA GLN A 354 -1.91 -3.74 6.63
C GLN A 354 -1.43 -3.17 5.29
N ILE A 355 -0.14 -3.34 5.00
CA ILE A 355 0.46 -3.10 3.69
C ILE A 355 0.61 -4.45 2.98
N SER A 356 -0.20 -4.67 1.96
CA SER A 356 -0.10 -5.85 1.08
C SER A 356 -0.85 -5.60 -0.23
N ARG A 357 -0.62 -6.47 -1.23
CA ARG A 357 -1.34 -6.36 -2.50
C ARG A 357 -2.86 -6.32 -2.29
N ASN A 358 -3.57 -5.71 -3.23
CA ASN A 358 -5.01 -5.83 -3.27
C ASN A 358 -5.40 -7.28 -3.58
N GLY A 359 -6.11 -7.93 -2.65
CA GLY A 359 -6.55 -9.32 -2.78
C GLY A 359 -7.39 -9.54 -4.04
N GLY A 360 -7.30 -10.69 -4.67
CA GLY A 360 -8.07 -11.05 -5.86
C GLY A 360 -7.48 -10.49 -7.15
N ALA A 361 -7.64 -9.19 -7.42
CA ALA A 361 -7.21 -8.57 -8.68
C ALA A 361 -5.69 -8.65 -8.89
N ASP A 362 -4.90 -8.43 -7.84
CA ASP A 362 -3.43 -8.41 -7.90
C ASP A 362 -2.80 -9.79 -7.63
N ASN A 363 -3.61 -10.84 -7.58
CA ASN A 363 -3.16 -12.21 -7.24
C ASN A 363 -2.78 -13.06 -8.48
N TYR A 364 -2.59 -12.44 -9.62
CA TYR A 364 -2.17 -13.13 -10.84
C TYR A 364 -0.69 -13.55 -10.73
N ALA A 365 -0.41 -14.84 -10.99
CA ALA A 365 0.91 -15.42 -10.73
C ALA A 365 2.06 -14.72 -11.50
N GLY A 366 1.85 -14.36 -12.75
CA GLY A 366 2.88 -13.73 -13.58
C GLY A 366 3.24 -12.29 -13.20
N ILE A 367 2.44 -11.63 -12.38
CA ILE A 367 2.68 -10.26 -11.92
C ILE A 367 3.08 -10.17 -10.46
N GLN A 368 3.30 -11.31 -9.81
CA GLN A 368 3.74 -11.36 -8.42
C GLN A 368 4.98 -10.45 -8.21
N GLY A 369 4.90 -9.58 -7.21
CA GLY A 369 5.93 -8.58 -6.93
C GLY A 369 5.88 -7.31 -7.78
N LYS A 370 5.18 -7.29 -8.91
CA LYS A 370 5.11 -6.12 -9.81
C LYS A 370 4.02 -5.10 -9.43
N LEU A 371 2.96 -5.55 -8.72
CA LEU A 371 1.89 -4.72 -8.19
C LEU A 371 1.89 -4.68 -6.66
N TRP A 372 3.01 -4.99 -6.04
CA TRP A 372 3.14 -4.92 -4.59
C TRP A 372 3.31 -3.48 -4.11
N PRO A 373 2.62 -3.08 -3.05
CA PRO A 373 2.68 -1.72 -2.51
C PRO A 373 4.09 -1.36 -2.05
N THR A 374 4.56 -0.18 -2.45
CA THR A 374 5.95 0.26 -2.30
C THR A 374 5.99 1.69 -1.76
N GLY A 375 6.96 2.00 -0.90
CA GLY A 375 7.26 3.36 -0.47
C GLY A 375 6.18 4.01 0.41
N ASN A 376 5.31 3.24 1.06
CA ASN A 376 4.27 3.78 1.91
C ASN A 376 4.81 4.12 3.31
N LEU A 377 4.28 5.18 3.91
CA LEU A 377 4.57 5.61 5.26
C LEU A 377 3.31 5.49 6.14
N ILE A 378 3.40 4.67 7.20
CA ILE A 378 2.42 4.64 8.27
C ILE A 378 3.02 5.42 9.44
N LYS A 379 2.43 6.56 9.77
CA LYS A 379 3.01 7.53 10.70
C LYS A 379 2.06 7.84 11.84
N ASN A 380 2.57 7.83 13.05
CA ASN A 380 1.85 8.27 14.24
C ASN A 380 0.44 7.64 14.36
N CYS A 381 0.31 6.38 13.94
CA CYS A 381 -0.93 5.61 14.01
C CYS A 381 -0.96 4.73 15.26
N GLU A 382 -2.16 4.41 15.72
CA GLU A 382 -2.39 3.48 16.82
C GLU A 382 -3.27 2.32 16.37
N SER A 383 -2.94 1.12 16.83
CA SER A 383 -3.69 -0.08 16.44
C SER A 383 -3.78 -1.05 17.62
N PHE A 384 -5.02 -1.39 18.02
CA PHE A 384 -5.25 -2.21 19.22
C PHE A 384 -6.56 -3.00 19.18
N ASP A 385 -6.64 -4.03 20.02
CA ASP A 385 -7.79 -4.93 20.19
C ASP A 385 -8.24 -5.62 18.89
N ASN A 386 -7.37 -5.75 17.89
CA ASN A 386 -7.70 -6.45 16.67
C ASN A 386 -7.72 -7.96 16.89
N CYS A 387 -8.76 -8.65 16.37
CA CYS A 387 -8.95 -10.06 16.61
C CYS A 387 -9.68 -10.75 15.46
N ASP A 388 -9.03 -11.71 14.82
CA ASP A 388 -9.66 -12.62 13.88
C ASP A 388 -10.37 -13.79 14.60
N ALA A 389 -11.27 -14.45 13.89
CA ALA A 389 -12.03 -15.58 14.44
C ALA A 389 -11.14 -16.76 14.90
N GLY A 390 -9.96 -16.90 14.31
CA GLY A 390 -8.96 -17.91 14.65
C GLY A 390 -8.07 -17.52 15.82
N ARG A 391 -8.07 -16.26 16.22
CA ARG A 391 -7.22 -15.65 17.23
C ARG A 391 -5.71 -15.85 16.97
N ASN A 392 -5.28 -15.75 15.71
CA ASN A 392 -3.89 -16.05 15.33
C ASN A 392 -3.41 -15.37 14.04
N ASP A 393 -4.09 -14.32 13.54
CA ASP A 393 -3.71 -13.63 12.29
C ASP A 393 -4.02 -12.13 12.32
N ALA A 394 -4.58 -11.60 13.42
CA ALA A 394 -4.91 -10.20 13.58
C ALA A 394 -3.83 -9.46 14.35
N ASP A 395 -2.95 -8.78 13.60
CA ASP A 395 -1.87 -7.97 14.11
C ASP A 395 -2.31 -6.52 14.32
N GLY A 396 -1.51 -5.75 15.07
CA GLY A 396 -1.67 -4.29 15.09
C GLY A 396 -1.30 -3.70 13.73
N PHE A 397 -0.10 -3.97 13.27
CA PHE A 397 0.41 -3.53 11.98
C PHE A 397 1.02 -4.72 11.23
N ALA A 398 0.79 -4.77 9.93
CA ALA A 398 1.37 -5.80 9.09
C ALA A 398 1.93 -5.23 7.78
N ALA A 399 3.11 -5.69 7.38
CA ALA A 399 3.61 -5.55 6.02
C ALA A 399 4.06 -6.94 5.59
N LYS A 400 3.09 -7.79 5.24
CA LYS A 400 3.30 -9.22 5.13
C LYS A 400 2.92 -9.81 3.77
N LEU A 401 3.54 -10.92 3.42
CA LEU A 401 3.30 -11.78 2.26
C LEU A 401 3.57 -11.14 0.90
N THR A 402 3.11 -9.93 0.64
CA THR A 402 3.11 -9.30 -0.69
C THR A 402 3.28 -7.79 -0.57
N CYS A 403 4.41 -7.34 -0.06
CA CYS A 403 4.77 -5.91 -0.05
C CYS A 403 6.12 -5.69 -0.72
N GLY A 404 6.24 -4.56 -1.41
CA GLY A 404 7.45 -4.11 -2.10
C GLY A 404 8.40 -3.33 -1.19
N GLU A 405 9.42 -2.74 -1.78
CA GLU A 405 10.48 -2.02 -1.06
C GLU A 405 10.03 -0.68 -0.47
N GLY A 406 10.73 -0.25 0.58
CA GLY A 406 10.67 1.11 1.10
C GLY A 406 9.45 1.45 1.94
N ASN A 407 8.66 0.48 2.34
CA ASN A 407 7.56 0.69 3.28
C ASN A 407 8.11 0.97 4.68
N ARG A 408 7.51 1.92 5.39
CA ARG A 408 7.99 2.37 6.70
C ARG A 408 6.84 2.60 7.68
N PHE A 409 7.08 2.22 8.94
CA PHE A 409 6.26 2.58 10.09
C PHE A 409 7.09 3.52 10.98
N TYR A 410 6.52 4.65 11.36
CA TYR A 410 7.19 5.64 12.18
C TYR A 410 6.27 6.19 13.26
N GLY A 411 6.71 6.22 14.51
CA GLY A 411 5.96 6.79 15.62
C GLY A 411 4.64 6.09 15.94
N CYS A 412 4.49 4.81 15.60
CA CYS A 412 3.26 4.05 15.79
C CYS A 412 3.22 3.33 17.13
N ILE A 413 2.00 3.14 17.66
CA ILE A 413 1.72 2.40 18.90
C ILE A 413 0.88 1.18 18.55
N SER A 414 1.32 -0.02 18.96
CA SER A 414 0.57 -1.27 18.84
C SER A 414 0.42 -1.95 20.18
N HIS A 415 -0.83 -2.27 20.55
CA HIS A 415 -1.04 -2.95 21.82
C HIS A 415 -2.31 -3.80 21.83
N ASN A 416 -2.31 -4.82 22.69
CA ASN A 416 -3.49 -5.65 22.92
C ASN A 416 -4.11 -6.25 21.65
N ASN A 417 -3.31 -6.48 20.62
CA ASN A 417 -3.77 -7.27 19.47
C ASN A 417 -3.66 -8.75 19.79
N ILE A 418 -4.58 -9.55 19.24
CA ILE A 418 -4.62 -10.97 19.57
C ILE A 418 -3.40 -11.72 19.04
N ASP A 419 -2.84 -11.31 17.92
CA ASP A 419 -1.60 -11.86 17.39
C ASP A 419 -0.44 -10.91 17.65
N ASP A 420 0.27 -10.44 16.67
CA ASP A 420 1.51 -9.67 16.85
C ASP A 420 1.27 -8.15 16.89
N GLY A 421 2.17 -7.41 17.50
CA GLY A 421 2.19 -5.95 17.36
C GLY A 421 2.54 -5.54 15.95
N TRP A 422 3.60 -6.11 15.38
CA TRP A 422 3.98 -6.03 13.97
C TRP A 422 4.25 -7.41 13.40
N ASP A 423 3.74 -7.68 12.18
CA ASP A 423 4.05 -8.88 11.42
C ASP A 423 4.61 -8.56 10.02
N LEU A 424 5.88 -8.93 9.79
CA LEU A 424 6.55 -8.82 8.49
C LEU A 424 6.70 -10.19 7.81
N TYR A 425 5.73 -11.06 7.97
CA TYR A 425 5.81 -12.45 7.54
C TYR A 425 5.91 -12.61 6.03
N ALA A 426 6.88 -13.40 5.59
CA ALA A 426 7.02 -13.85 4.20
C ALA A 426 6.88 -15.37 4.11
N LYS A 427 6.32 -15.85 2.99
CA LYS A 427 6.17 -17.28 2.68
C LYS A 427 6.98 -17.65 1.45
N SER A 428 7.51 -18.85 1.42
CA SER A 428 8.23 -19.37 0.24
C SER A 428 7.40 -19.33 -1.05
N VAL A 429 6.08 -19.49 -0.94
CA VAL A 429 5.16 -19.44 -2.09
C VAL A 429 4.95 -18.02 -2.63
N SER A 430 4.99 -17.01 -1.79
CA SER A 430 4.91 -15.60 -2.21
C SER A 430 6.29 -15.02 -2.52
N GLY A 431 7.35 -15.63 -1.98
CA GLY A 431 8.71 -15.14 -2.11
C GLY A 431 9.08 -14.09 -1.06
N THR A 432 10.27 -13.54 -1.24
CA THR A 432 10.80 -12.46 -0.40
C THR A 432 9.97 -11.19 -0.57
N ILE A 433 9.59 -10.58 0.53
CA ILE A 433 9.00 -9.22 0.55
C ILE A 433 10.10 -8.16 0.57
N GLY A 434 9.77 -6.94 0.18
CA GLY A 434 10.68 -5.80 0.22
C GLY A 434 11.10 -5.43 1.65
N SER A 435 12.22 -4.75 1.78
CA SER A 435 12.72 -4.27 3.07
C SER A 435 11.77 -3.26 3.69
N VAL A 436 11.41 -3.50 4.96
CA VAL A 436 10.53 -2.64 5.77
C VAL A 436 11.34 -2.04 6.92
N THR A 437 11.12 -0.76 7.19
CA THR A 437 11.69 -0.08 8.35
C THR A 437 10.60 0.22 9.37
N ILE A 438 10.82 -0.18 10.62
CA ILE A 438 9.99 0.18 11.78
C ILE A 438 10.87 1.06 12.67
N GLU A 439 10.43 2.27 12.92
CA GLU A 439 11.22 3.27 13.63
C GLU A 439 10.39 4.08 14.60
N ASN A 440 10.96 4.39 15.76
CA ASN A 440 10.33 5.23 16.79
C ASN A 440 8.97 4.70 17.27
N CYS A 441 8.78 3.37 17.28
CA CYS A 441 7.50 2.69 17.54
C CYS A 441 7.49 1.98 18.91
N VAL A 442 6.27 1.74 19.41
CA VAL A 442 6.05 1.05 20.70
C VAL A 442 5.11 -0.13 20.49
N ALA A 443 5.51 -1.31 20.99
CA ALA A 443 4.71 -2.53 20.98
C ALA A 443 4.54 -3.06 22.40
N TYR A 444 3.31 -3.19 22.90
CA TYR A 444 3.09 -3.71 24.23
C TYR A 444 1.81 -4.52 24.39
N ASN A 445 1.81 -5.47 25.33
CA ASN A 445 0.66 -6.27 25.72
C ASN A 445 -0.04 -6.99 24.55
N ASN A 446 0.65 -7.33 23.46
CA ASN A 446 0.06 -8.14 22.38
C ASN A 446 -0.04 -9.61 22.81
N GLY A 447 -1.01 -10.34 22.29
CA GLY A 447 -1.36 -11.72 22.64
C GLY A 447 -2.72 -11.87 23.33
N TRP A 448 -3.35 -10.77 23.73
CA TRP A 448 -4.69 -10.71 24.33
C TRP A 448 -5.33 -9.34 24.15
N LEU A 449 -6.65 -9.27 24.23
CA LEU A 449 -7.40 -8.03 24.09
C LEU A 449 -7.56 -7.32 25.45
N THR A 450 -7.83 -6.02 25.42
CA THR A 450 -8.08 -5.24 26.65
C THR A 450 -9.27 -5.76 27.46
N THR A 451 -10.23 -6.39 26.79
CA THR A 451 -11.47 -6.94 27.39
C THR A 451 -11.34 -8.39 27.87
N ASP A 452 -10.21 -9.04 27.59
CA ASP A 452 -10.02 -10.45 27.94
C ASP A 452 -9.70 -10.65 29.43
N ASP A 453 -10.29 -11.68 30.04
CA ASP A 453 -9.86 -12.19 31.34
C ASP A 453 -8.71 -13.21 31.16
N VAL A 454 -7.49 -12.71 31.12
CA VAL A 454 -6.28 -13.53 30.97
C VAL A 454 -6.01 -14.45 32.17
N THR A 455 -6.73 -14.26 33.29
CA THR A 455 -6.63 -15.11 34.50
C THR A 455 -7.55 -16.34 34.40
N ALA A 456 -8.45 -16.37 33.43
CA ALA A 456 -9.35 -17.50 33.23
C ALA A 456 -8.57 -18.79 32.92
N ALA A 457 -8.95 -19.88 33.56
CA ALA A 457 -8.30 -21.17 33.32
C ALA A 457 -8.45 -21.62 31.85
N GLY A 458 -7.33 -21.87 31.19
CA GLY A 458 -7.30 -22.27 29.79
C GLY A 458 -7.50 -21.12 28.80
N TYR A 459 -7.25 -19.88 29.20
CA TYR A 459 -7.28 -18.74 28.31
C TYR A 459 -6.42 -19.00 27.06
N ASN A 460 -6.97 -18.73 25.89
CA ASN A 460 -6.31 -18.93 24.61
C ASN A 460 -5.63 -17.64 24.15
N TYR A 461 -4.36 -17.50 24.46
CA TYR A 461 -3.52 -16.41 23.93
C TYR A 461 -3.29 -16.61 22.43
N GLY A 462 -3.12 -15.51 21.70
CA GLY A 462 -2.51 -15.53 20.38
C GLY A 462 -0.98 -15.70 20.45
N GLU A 463 -0.26 -15.52 19.34
CA GLU A 463 1.20 -15.58 19.33
C GLU A 463 1.80 -14.47 20.21
N GLY A 464 1.35 -13.24 20.04
CA GLY A 464 1.63 -12.12 20.94
C GLY A 464 3.09 -11.65 20.94
N ASN A 465 3.73 -11.61 19.77
CA ASN A 465 5.04 -10.97 19.67
C ASN A 465 4.87 -9.44 19.58
N GLY A 466 5.87 -8.67 20.04
CA GLY A 466 5.89 -7.22 19.84
C GLY A 466 6.24 -6.87 18.39
N PHE A 467 7.46 -7.23 17.97
CA PHE A 467 7.95 -7.02 16.60
C PHE A 467 8.40 -8.35 15.98
N LYS A 468 7.64 -8.86 15.03
CA LYS A 468 7.94 -10.08 14.26
C LYS A 468 8.47 -9.71 12.88
N LEU A 469 9.79 -9.83 12.72
CA LEU A 469 10.55 -9.25 11.62
C LEU A 469 10.89 -10.29 10.53
N GLY A 470 9.89 -10.98 10.00
CA GLY A 470 10.11 -11.90 8.89
C GLY A 470 9.40 -13.22 8.99
N GLY A 471 9.78 -14.20 8.15
CA GLY A 471 9.20 -15.53 8.10
C GLY A 471 9.76 -16.40 6.96
N GLY A 472 9.36 -17.68 6.95
CA GLY A 472 9.64 -18.60 5.85
C GLY A 472 11.10 -18.82 5.52
N TYR A 473 12.02 -18.45 6.42
CA TYR A 473 13.48 -18.50 6.21
C TYR A 473 13.95 -17.61 5.04
N LEU A 474 13.18 -16.57 4.70
CA LEU A 474 13.47 -15.65 3.61
C LEU A 474 14.24 -14.44 4.11
N LYS A 475 15.16 -13.93 3.28
CA LYS A 475 15.81 -12.64 3.53
C LYS A 475 14.79 -11.51 3.33
N GLY A 476 14.86 -10.46 4.17
CA GLY A 476 13.99 -9.31 4.09
C GLY A 476 14.75 -7.99 4.29
N GLY A 477 15.93 -8.04 4.92
CA GLY A 477 16.70 -6.84 5.22
C GLY A 477 15.95 -5.83 6.09
N HIS A 478 14.97 -6.31 6.88
CA HIS A 478 14.11 -5.45 7.70
C HIS A 478 14.89 -4.75 8.79
N LYS A 479 14.44 -3.54 9.16
CA LYS A 479 15.11 -2.68 10.13
C LYS A 479 14.16 -2.32 11.26
N LEU A 480 14.62 -2.52 12.49
CA LEU A 480 13.97 -2.04 13.71
C LEU A 480 14.89 -1.01 14.38
N ILE A 481 14.43 0.24 14.50
CA ILE A 481 15.25 1.36 14.94
C ILE A 481 14.53 2.13 16.04
N ASN A 482 15.20 2.38 17.15
CA ASN A 482 14.71 3.26 18.22
C ASN A 482 13.30 2.89 18.71
N CYS A 483 13.04 1.59 18.92
CA CYS A 483 11.72 1.06 19.29
C CYS A 483 11.70 0.50 20.71
N VAL A 484 10.53 0.55 21.32
CA VAL A 484 10.28 0.02 22.67
C VAL A 484 9.30 -1.15 22.60
N SER A 485 9.64 -2.26 23.26
CA SER A 485 8.77 -3.44 23.36
C SER A 485 8.64 -3.86 24.82
N PHE A 486 7.42 -3.95 25.34
CA PHE A 486 7.25 -4.43 26.73
C PHE A 486 5.94 -5.18 26.93
N GLY A 487 5.96 -6.13 27.89
CA GLY A 487 4.77 -6.85 28.35
C GLY A 487 4.07 -7.72 27.29
N ASN A 488 4.67 -7.98 26.13
CA ASN A 488 4.07 -8.85 25.11
C ASN A 488 4.09 -10.32 25.57
N HIS A 489 3.06 -11.08 25.18
CA HIS A 489 2.88 -12.47 25.63
C HIS A 489 4.04 -13.39 25.23
N ALA A 490 4.48 -13.28 23.99
CA ALA A 490 5.61 -14.04 23.47
C ALA A 490 6.89 -13.16 23.41
N LYS A 491 7.51 -13.02 22.26
CA LYS A 491 8.78 -12.30 22.15
C LYS A 491 8.56 -10.80 21.98
N GLY A 492 9.38 -10.00 22.67
CA GLY A 492 9.41 -8.56 22.40
C GLY A 492 9.87 -8.26 20.97
N ILE A 493 10.96 -8.92 20.55
CA ILE A 493 11.52 -8.80 19.18
C ILE A 493 11.90 -10.18 18.67
N THR A 494 11.48 -10.54 17.48
CA THR A 494 11.88 -11.80 16.85
C THR A 494 12.22 -11.65 15.37
N SER A 495 13.28 -12.34 14.91
CA SER A 495 13.57 -12.47 13.48
C SER A 495 12.58 -13.37 12.74
N ASN A 496 11.82 -14.17 13.47
CA ASN A 496 10.90 -15.18 12.94
C ASN A 496 11.47 -15.93 11.71
N SER A 497 12.68 -16.43 11.85
CA SER A 497 13.48 -17.13 10.82
C SER A 497 14.11 -16.28 9.71
N CYS A 498 13.89 -14.97 9.64
CA CYS A 498 14.59 -14.07 8.72
C CYS A 498 16.08 -13.97 9.10
N PRO A 499 17.03 -14.21 8.16
CA PRO A 499 18.44 -14.31 8.51
C PRO A 499 19.21 -12.98 8.52
N ASP A 500 18.63 -11.85 8.09
CA ASP A 500 19.34 -10.61 7.76
C ASP A 500 18.66 -9.32 8.29
N ILE A 501 17.95 -9.40 9.40
CA ILE A 501 17.39 -8.20 10.06
C ILE A 501 18.43 -7.35 10.76
N SER A 502 18.12 -6.08 10.98
CA SER A 502 18.90 -5.20 11.84
C SER A 502 18.06 -4.62 12.98
N ILE A 503 18.64 -4.54 14.18
CA ILE A 503 18.06 -3.96 15.38
C ILE A 503 19.02 -2.90 15.87
N THR A 504 18.56 -1.66 16.00
CA THR A 504 19.40 -0.53 16.41
C THR A 504 18.71 0.30 17.48
N ARG A 505 19.38 0.50 18.62
CA ARG A 505 18.90 1.34 19.74
C ARG A 505 17.48 0.99 20.18
N CYS A 506 17.21 -0.27 20.51
CA CYS A 506 15.91 -0.71 20.95
C CYS A 506 15.93 -1.08 22.44
N THR A 507 14.77 -0.97 23.09
CA THR A 507 14.55 -1.43 24.46
C THR A 507 13.45 -2.48 24.50
N ALA A 508 13.77 -3.68 24.98
CA ALA A 508 12.83 -4.76 25.23
C ALA A 508 12.78 -5.02 26.76
N TYR A 509 11.62 -4.84 27.34
CA TYR A 509 11.47 -4.96 28.78
C TYR A 509 10.28 -5.84 29.16
N ASN A 510 10.53 -6.87 29.96
CA ASN A 510 9.49 -7.70 30.54
C ASN A 510 8.56 -8.36 29.51
N ASN A 511 9.12 -8.82 28.38
CA ASN A 511 8.41 -9.60 27.36
C ASN A 511 8.61 -11.10 27.58
N GLY A 512 7.72 -11.89 27.07
CA GLY A 512 7.81 -13.34 27.06
C GLY A 512 7.12 -14.00 28.25
N ASN A 513 7.24 -15.31 28.29
CA ASN A 513 6.70 -16.19 29.34
C ASN A 513 7.64 -17.39 29.53
N ALA A 514 7.26 -18.38 30.35
CA ALA A 514 8.08 -19.57 30.64
C ALA A 514 8.53 -20.35 29.40
N ASP A 515 7.83 -20.21 28.27
CA ASP A 515 8.12 -20.91 27.02
C ASP A 515 8.73 -20.03 25.94
N SER A 516 8.94 -18.74 26.21
CA SER A 516 9.34 -17.73 25.24
C SER A 516 10.56 -16.90 25.70
N TYR A 517 11.11 -16.09 24.83
CA TYR A 517 12.27 -15.20 25.00
C TYR A 517 11.82 -13.75 24.90
N SER A 518 12.52 -12.82 25.52
CA SER A 518 12.34 -11.39 25.20
C SER A 518 12.86 -11.08 23.80
N ILE A 519 14.03 -11.62 23.42
CA ILE A 519 14.62 -11.51 22.10
C ILE A 519 14.78 -12.91 21.49
N GLY A 520 14.27 -13.14 20.30
CA GLY A 520 14.35 -14.42 19.58
C GLY A 520 14.89 -14.30 18.16
N LEU A 521 16.22 -14.38 18.00
CA LEU A 521 16.87 -14.44 16.67
C LEU A 521 17.14 -15.88 16.28
N ASN A 522 16.38 -16.39 15.33
CA ASN A 522 16.47 -17.76 14.86
C ASN A 522 16.40 -17.84 13.32
N THR A 523 17.07 -18.82 12.77
CA THR A 523 16.97 -19.22 11.36
C THR A 523 17.47 -20.66 11.23
N MET A 524 17.51 -21.24 10.01
CA MET A 524 18.12 -22.56 9.82
C MET A 524 19.61 -22.52 10.09
N ASP A 525 20.17 -23.60 10.66
CA ASP A 525 21.62 -23.72 10.92
C ASP A 525 22.45 -23.65 9.63
N SER A 526 21.89 -24.07 8.51
CA SER A 526 22.53 -24.03 7.19
C SER A 526 22.55 -22.65 6.56
N MET A 527 21.82 -21.68 7.10
CA MET A 527 21.76 -20.32 6.55
C MET A 527 22.84 -19.42 7.16
N LEU A 528 23.34 -18.51 6.34
CA LEU A 528 24.21 -17.44 6.81
C LEU A 528 23.40 -16.48 7.67
N LYS A 529 23.85 -16.28 8.90
CA LYS A 529 23.22 -15.40 9.88
C LYS A 529 23.82 -14.01 9.72
N GLU A 530 23.10 -13.13 9.03
CA GLU A 530 23.54 -11.78 8.66
C GLU A 530 22.92 -10.70 9.58
N TRP A 531 22.40 -11.10 10.73
CA TRP A 531 21.83 -10.17 11.71
C TRP A 531 22.81 -9.12 12.16
N LYS A 532 22.30 -7.91 12.43
CA LYS A 532 23.06 -6.79 12.98
C LYS A 532 22.31 -6.22 14.19
N VAL A 533 22.94 -6.25 15.36
CA VAL A 533 22.35 -5.75 16.59
C VAL A 533 23.31 -4.77 17.25
N SER A 534 22.84 -3.58 17.54
CA SER A 534 23.60 -2.53 18.21
C SER A 534 22.71 -1.68 19.12
N GLY A 535 23.20 -1.35 20.30
CA GLY A 535 22.50 -0.51 21.26
C GLY A 535 21.23 -1.14 21.83
N LEU A 536 21.14 -2.47 21.92
CA LEU A 536 19.96 -3.17 22.44
C LEU A 536 20.01 -3.25 23.97
N ILE A 537 18.90 -2.92 24.62
CA ILE A 537 18.66 -3.27 26.04
C ILE A 537 17.53 -4.31 26.06
N SER A 538 17.84 -5.52 26.58
CA SER A 538 16.85 -6.56 26.86
C SER A 538 16.88 -6.87 28.34
N MET A 539 15.76 -6.66 29.04
CA MET A 539 15.62 -6.88 30.48
C MET A 539 14.30 -7.57 30.81
N SER A 540 14.35 -8.39 31.88
CA SER A 540 13.16 -9.03 32.44
C SER A 540 13.22 -8.95 33.98
N LYS A 541 12.04 -8.79 34.62
CA LYS A 541 11.94 -8.87 36.08
C LYS A 541 12.11 -10.31 36.55
N ALA A 542 12.60 -10.47 37.78
CA ALA A 542 12.89 -11.79 38.35
C ALA A 542 11.64 -12.67 38.55
N ASP A 543 10.45 -12.10 38.62
CA ASP A 543 9.17 -12.81 38.72
C ASP A 543 8.62 -13.26 37.35
N LEU A 544 9.14 -12.72 36.25
CA LEU A 544 8.82 -13.19 34.89
C LEU A 544 9.76 -14.37 34.56
N THR A 545 9.16 -15.53 34.29
CA THR A 545 9.92 -16.77 34.00
C THR A 545 10.39 -16.88 32.56
N ALA A 546 10.63 -15.74 31.88
CA ALA A 546 11.11 -15.73 30.48
C ALA A 546 12.47 -16.46 30.36
N LYS A 547 12.65 -17.14 29.24
CA LYS A 547 13.94 -17.80 28.90
C LYS A 547 15.00 -16.76 28.56
N ALA A 548 16.27 -17.15 28.75
CA ALA A 548 17.41 -16.39 28.25
C ALA A 548 17.22 -16.04 26.78
N ASP A 549 17.59 -14.82 26.39
CA ASP A 549 17.48 -14.36 25.01
C ASP A 549 18.16 -15.32 24.02
N LEU A 550 17.48 -15.61 22.94
CA LEU A 550 18.01 -16.39 21.84
C LEU A 550 18.68 -15.45 20.83
N ILE A 551 19.91 -15.08 21.13
CA ILE A 551 20.71 -14.19 20.28
C ILE A 551 22.13 -14.78 20.15
N PRO A 552 22.72 -14.87 18.94
CA PRO A 552 24.07 -15.41 18.76
C PRO A 552 25.12 -14.58 19.51
N PHE A 553 26.13 -15.26 20.08
CA PHE A 553 27.21 -14.59 20.78
C PHE A 553 27.96 -13.56 19.93
N SER A 554 28.01 -13.74 18.62
CA SER A 554 28.59 -12.77 17.67
C SER A 554 27.83 -11.43 17.62
N GLN A 555 26.60 -11.37 18.12
CA GLN A 555 25.80 -10.17 18.24
C GLN A 555 25.82 -9.56 19.66
N HIS A 556 26.53 -10.20 20.59
CA HIS A 556 26.81 -9.61 21.90
C HIS A 556 27.91 -8.55 21.70
N GLY A 557 27.61 -7.29 21.92
CA GLY A 557 28.53 -6.16 21.84
C GLY A 557 28.78 -5.51 23.20
N ASP A 558 29.61 -4.50 23.20
CA ASP A 558 29.83 -3.69 24.39
C ASP A 558 28.66 -2.74 24.67
N ASP A 559 27.81 -2.56 23.67
CA ASP A 559 26.61 -1.70 23.67
C ASP A 559 25.29 -2.49 23.74
N ASN A 560 25.33 -3.82 23.73
CA ASN A 560 24.14 -4.67 23.79
C ASN A 560 24.02 -5.34 25.16
N TYR A 561 22.92 -5.09 25.87
CA TYR A 561 22.63 -5.71 27.17
C TYR A 561 21.62 -6.83 26.96
N ILE A 562 22.09 -8.07 27.10
CA ILE A 562 21.37 -9.30 26.75
C ILE A 562 20.94 -10.02 28.02
N TYR A 563 19.66 -10.42 28.09
CA TYR A 563 19.09 -11.17 29.21
C TYR A 563 19.54 -12.64 29.16
N ASN A 564 20.15 -13.12 30.22
CA ASN A 564 20.71 -14.49 30.31
C ASN A 564 19.78 -15.51 31.00
N GLY A 565 18.53 -15.14 31.26
CA GLY A 565 17.57 -15.92 32.05
C GLY A 565 17.48 -15.54 33.53
N SER A 566 18.31 -14.59 33.94
CA SER A 566 18.35 -14.08 35.30
C SER A 566 18.60 -12.57 35.33
N GLU A 567 19.59 -12.10 34.60
CA GLU A 567 20.03 -10.72 34.54
C GLU A 567 20.55 -10.36 33.17
N SER A 568 20.71 -9.08 32.87
CA SER A 568 21.18 -8.57 31.56
C SER A 568 22.57 -7.97 31.68
N TYR A 569 23.46 -8.36 30.77
CA TYR A 569 24.85 -7.93 30.75
C TYR A 569 25.30 -7.62 29.29
N ASN A 570 26.26 -6.70 29.19
CA ASN A 570 27.03 -6.51 27.94
C ASN A 570 28.32 -7.36 27.98
N ASN A 571 29.13 -7.31 26.90
CA ASN A 571 30.39 -8.02 26.80
C ASN A 571 31.46 -7.57 27.82
N LEU A 572 31.35 -6.36 28.35
CA LEU A 572 32.26 -5.83 29.39
C LEU A 572 31.86 -6.31 30.78
N GLY A 573 30.80 -7.10 30.91
CA GLY A 573 30.27 -7.56 32.22
C GLY A 573 29.51 -6.47 32.98
N GLN A 574 29.16 -5.38 32.33
CA GLN A 574 28.33 -4.34 32.94
C GLN A 574 26.89 -4.80 32.97
N LYS A 575 26.27 -4.69 34.15
CA LYS A 575 24.89 -5.11 34.40
C LYS A 575 23.92 -3.99 34.08
N ALA A 576 22.84 -4.31 33.34
CA ALA A 576 21.69 -3.44 33.20
C ALA A 576 20.88 -3.37 34.48
N THR A 577 20.36 -2.19 34.84
CA THR A 577 19.56 -1.97 36.04
C THR A 577 18.34 -1.12 35.77
N ASP A 578 17.26 -1.32 36.54
CA ASP A 578 16.04 -0.50 36.48
C ASP A 578 16.31 0.98 36.79
N GLU A 579 17.39 1.28 37.51
CA GLU A 579 17.79 2.63 37.87
C GLU A 579 18.15 3.51 36.65
N TRP A 580 18.40 2.92 35.50
CA TRP A 580 18.66 3.65 34.25
C TRP A 580 17.43 4.38 33.71
N PHE A 581 16.24 3.95 34.14
CA PHE A 581 14.98 4.47 33.60
C PHE A 581 14.31 5.40 34.62
N GLU A 582 13.55 6.36 34.14
CA GLU A 582 12.72 7.23 34.96
C GLU A 582 11.63 6.41 35.69
N SER A 583 11.02 5.46 34.96
CA SER A 583 10.07 4.47 35.50
C SER A 583 10.19 3.15 34.73
N VAL A 584 9.97 2.04 35.48
CA VAL A 584 9.83 0.68 34.92
C VAL A 584 8.44 0.09 35.24
N ASP A 585 7.50 0.92 35.64
CA ASP A 585 6.13 0.51 35.95
C ASP A 585 5.35 0.22 34.69
N THR A 586 5.34 -1.03 34.24
CA THR A 586 4.63 -1.48 33.03
C THR A 586 3.11 -1.42 33.13
N THR A 587 2.51 -0.90 34.19
CA THR A 587 1.09 -0.54 34.26
C THR A 587 0.79 0.80 33.61
N ILE A 588 1.80 1.66 33.44
CA ILE A 588 1.73 2.91 32.68
C ILE A 588 1.48 2.56 31.20
N ARG A 589 0.60 3.32 30.56
CA ARG A 589 0.27 3.17 29.16
C ARG A 589 0.80 4.37 28.36
N PRO A 590 1.59 4.13 27.32
CA PRO A 590 1.93 5.18 26.37
C PRO A 590 0.68 5.81 25.78
N SER A 591 0.75 7.09 25.47
CA SER A 591 -0.33 7.82 24.80
C SER A 591 0.24 8.67 23.69
N ARG A 592 -0.65 9.30 22.93
CA ARG A 592 -0.27 10.17 21.82
C ARG A 592 -0.50 11.63 22.15
N ASN A 593 0.50 12.47 21.93
CA ASN A 593 0.38 13.91 21.99
C ASN A 593 -0.43 14.45 20.81
N ALA A 594 -0.93 15.68 20.93
CA ALA A 594 -1.70 16.33 19.88
C ALA A 594 -0.91 16.53 18.56
N ASP A 595 0.41 16.61 18.63
CA ASP A 595 1.32 16.71 17.48
C ASP A 595 1.68 15.35 16.88
N GLY A 596 1.13 14.26 17.39
CA GLY A 596 1.37 12.91 16.91
C GLY A 596 2.53 12.18 17.58
N THR A 597 3.34 12.83 18.35
CA THR A 597 4.47 12.19 19.06
C THR A 597 4.00 11.28 20.20
N ILE A 598 4.81 10.30 20.57
CA ILE A 598 4.49 9.35 21.65
C ILE A 598 4.91 9.92 23.01
N ASP A 599 3.98 9.97 23.97
CA ASP A 599 4.28 10.20 25.37
C ASP A 599 4.38 8.86 26.12
N MET A 600 5.55 8.54 26.59
CA MET A 600 5.83 7.34 27.41
C MET A 600 5.49 7.54 28.89
N HIS A 601 5.05 8.72 29.32
CA HIS A 601 4.79 9.05 30.73
C HIS A 601 5.91 8.58 31.66
N ASN A 602 7.16 8.83 31.28
CA ASN A 602 8.39 8.37 31.91
C ASN A 602 8.66 6.85 31.89
N LEU A 603 7.73 6.02 31.39
CA LEU A 603 7.95 4.57 31.29
C LEU A 603 9.09 4.26 30.31
N LEU A 604 10.09 3.52 30.79
CA LEU A 604 11.28 3.10 30.03
C LEU A 604 12.03 4.26 29.36
N VAL A 605 11.84 5.49 29.84
CA VAL A 605 12.63 6.65 29.43
C VAL A 605 13.97 6.60 30.13
N ILE A 606 15.06 6.55 29.34
CA ILE A 606 16.41 6.48 29.89
C ILE A 606 16.80 7.84 30.47
N LYS A 607 17.25 7.86 31.74
CA LYS A 607 17.71 9.07 32.43
C LYS A 607 18.89 9.71 31.70
N SER A 608 18.93 11.02 31.70
CA SER A 608 20.00 11.78 31.04
C SER A 608 21.38 11.45 31.63
N GLY A 609 22.36 11.20 30.77
CA GLY A 609 23.74 10.97 31.14
C GLY A 609 24.06 9.61 31.77
N VAL A 610 23.10 8.70 31.90
CA VAL A 610 23.33 7.37 32.49
C VAL A 610 23.94 6.40 31.48
N LEU A 611 23.48 6.44 30.21
CA LEU A 611 23.97 5.63 29.11
C LEU A 611 24.35 6.52 27.93
N SER A 612 25.22 6.00 27.08
CA SER A 612 25.52 6.62 25.78
C SER A 612 24.24 6.71 24.92
N ASP A 613 24.14 7.73 24.07
CA ASP A 613 22.97 7.96 23.21
C ASP A 613 22.74 6.86 22.18
N ASN A 614 23.71 5.97 22.01
CA ASN A 614 23.61 4.82 21.12
C ASN A 614 22.99 3.58 21.77
N VAL A 615 22.65 3.61 23.06
CA VAL A 615 22.16 2.47 23.83
C VAL A 615 20.74 2.69 24.30
N GLY A 616 19.86 1.75 23.97
CA GLY A 616 18.45 1.78 24.30
C GLY A 616 17.64 2.75 23.44
N ALA A 617 16.35 2.59 23.48
CA ALA A 617 15.43 3.47 22.75
C ALA A 617 15.34 4.85 23.43
N ARG A 618 15.35 5.87 22.60
CA ARG A 618 15.05 7.27 22.95
C ARG A 618 14.11 7.80 21.90
N LEU A 619 12.81 7.72 22.15
CA LEU A 619 11.80 8.09 21.16
C LEU A 619 11.96 9.56 20.76
N ASP A 620 11.96 9.79 19.47
CA ASP A 620 12.02 11.14 18.91
C ASP A 620 10.65 11.80 19.04
N THR A 621 10.60 12.92 19.71
CA THR A 621 9.39 13.72 19.95
C THR A 621 9.54 15.17 19.51
N THR A 622 10.61 15.51 18.82
CA THR A 622 10.97 16.91 18.55
C THR A 622 11.30 17.22 17.11
N SER A 623 11.67 16.22 16.31
CA SER A 623 12.01 16.45 14.90
C SER A 623 10.75 16.74 14.06
N GLU A 624 10.94 17.45 12.96
CA GLU A 624 9.87 17.67 11.98
C GLU A 624 9.30 16.33 11.44
N GLU A 625 10.12 15.29 11.40
CA GLU A 625 9.67 13.96 11.00
C GLU A 625 8.75 13.31 12.04
N ALA A 626 9.01 13.54 13.34
CA ALA A 626 8.19 12.99 14.42
C ALA A 626 6.81 13.66 14.51
N ILE A 627 6.73 14.95 14.18
CA ILE A 627 5.51 15.74 14.30
C ILE A 627 4.62 15.54 13.08
N SER A 628 3.33 15.24 13.32
CA SER A 628 2.31 15.20 12.28
C SER A 628 1.72 16.57 12.04
N VAL A 629 1.57 16.91 10.77
CA VAL A 629 0.93 18.15 10.36
C VAL A 629 -0.31 17.81 9.53
N LYS A 630 -1.46 18.29 10.01
CA LYS A 630 -2.72 18.11 9.28
C LYS A 630 -2.60 18.76 7.89
N PRO A 631 -2.91 18.02 6.80
CA PRO A 631 -2.92 18.61 5.47
C PRO A 631 -3.82 19.83 5.42
N GLN A 632 -3.32 20.94 4.84
CA GLN A 632 -4.09 22.16 4.70
C GLN A 632 -5.23 21.93 3.70
N ALA A 633 -6.44 22.24 4.12
CA ALA A 633 -7.58 22.30 3.23
C ALA A 633 -7.44 23.56 2.35
N GLY A 634 -7.62 23.41 1.04
CA GLY A 634 -7.79 24.53 0.12
C GLY A 634 -9.18 25.18 0.27
N GLU A 635 -9.49 26.11 -0.60
CA GLU A 635 -10.85 26.66 -0.68
C GLU A 635 -11.84 25.53 -0.93
N VAL A 636 -12.99 25.62 -0.27
CA VAL A 636 -14.09 24.66 -0.52
C VAL A 636 -14.57 24.82 -1.97
N VAL A 637 -14.91 23.74 -2.60
CA VAL A 637 -15.48 23.73 -3.96
C VAL A 637 -16.62 24.73 -4.05
N SER A 638 -16.52 25.62 -5.02
CA SER A 638 -17.56 26.56 -5.38
C SER A 638 -17.82 26.48 -6.88
N HIS A 639 -19.06 26.77 -7.29
CA HIS A 639 -19.39 26.76 -8.70
C HIS A 639 -19.01 28.08 -9.37
N VAL A 640 -18.38 27.99 -10.52
CA VAL A 640 -18.12 29.12 -11.42
C VAL A 640 -19.11 29.05 -12.55
N PHE A 641 -20.20 29.85 -12.44
CA PHE A 641 -21.28 29.81 -13.40
C PHE A 641 -21.04 30.73 -14.59
N GLU A 642 -21.26 30.21 -15.80
CA GLU A 642 -21.53 31.02 -16.98
C GLU A 642 -23.06 31.22 -17.06
N TRP A 643 -23.51 32.50 -16.93
CA TRP A 643 -24.91 32.82 -16.83
C TRP A 643 -25.46 33.25 -18.18
N THR A 644 -26.63 32.72 -18.56
CA THR A 644 -27.43 33.12 -19.71
C THR A 644 -28.79 33.56 -19.22
N THR A 645 -29.21 34.78 -19.59
CA THR A 645 -30.57 35.25 -19.30
C THR A 645 -31.58 34.48 -20.13
N THR A 646 -32.50 33.78 -19.47
CA THR A 646 -33.56 32.98 -20.10
C THR A 646 -34.87 33.78 -20.18
N LYS A 647 -35.08 34.74 -19.27
CA LYS A 647 -36.21 35.68 -19.26
C LYS A 647 -35.72 37.03 -18.78
N GLU A 648 -35.86 38.04 -19.62
CA GLU A 648 -35.54 39.41 -19.23
C GLU A 648 -36.51 39.93 -18.16
N ALA A 649 -35.98 40.70 -17.19
CA ALA A 649 -36.81 41.39 -16.19
C ALA A 649 -37.51 42.59 -16.85
N THR A 650 -38.78 42.81 -16.49
CA THR A 650 -39.51 44.01 -16.84
C THR A 650 -39.60 44.97 -15.64
N CYS A 651 -40.24 46.09 -15.81
CA CYS A 651 -40.43 47.02 -14.67
C CYS A 651 -41.20 46.39 -13.50
N THR A 652 -42.08 45.45 -13.74
CA THR A 652 -42.97 44.86 -12.75
C THR A 652 -42.82 43.36 -12.59
N GLU A 653 -42.23 42.65 -13.56
CA GLU A 653 -42.00 41.20 -13.50
C GLU A 653 -40.55 40.88 -13.35
N LYS A 654 -40.24 39.92 -12.49
CA LYS A 654 -38.92 39.34 -12.36
C LYS A 654 -38.52 38.60 -13.63
N GLY A 655 -37.24 38.72 -13.99
CA GLY A 655 -36.60 37.91 -15.00
C GLY A 655 -36.02 36.63 -14.43
N GLU A 656 -35.34 35.84 -15.27
CA GLU A 656 -34.70 34.60 -14.90
C GLU A 656 -33.38 34.47 -15.67
N LYS A 657 -32.36 33.96 -15.01
CA LYS A 657 -31.09 33.56 -15.64
C LYS A 657 -30.75 32.14 -15.25
N HIS A 658 -30.26 31.41 -16.18
CA HIS A 658 -29.78 30.03 -16.04
C HIS A 658 -28.25 30.04 -16.08
N GLY A 659 -27.63 29.42 -15.08
CA GLY A 659 -26.18 29.28 -14.97
C GLY A 659 -25.75 27.84 -15.13
N ILE A 660 -24.72 27.63 -15.90
CA ILE A 660 -24.06 26.31 -16.03
C ILE A 660 -22.64 26.48 -15.48
N CYS A 661 -22.28 25.65 -14.49
CA CYS A 661 -20.92 25.66 -13.95
C CYS A 661 -19.93 25.21 -15.02
N THR A 662 -18.94 26.03 -15.31
CA THR A 662 -17.91 25.75 -16.32
C THR A 662 -16.96 24.62 -15.95
N ILE A 663 -16.96 24.22 -14.65
CA ILE A 663 -16.06 23.20 -14.10
C ILE A 663 -16.76 21.84 -14.09
N CYS A 664 -17.96 21.75 -13.52
CA CYS A 664 -18.63 20.47 -13.26
C CYS A 664 -19.94 20.27 -14.04
N GLY A 665 -20.43 21.31 -14.75
CA GLY A 665 -21.70 21.25 -15.46
C GLY A 665 -22.94 21.32 -14.56
N HIS A 666 -22.79 21.65 -13.28
CA HIS A 666 -23.94 21.88 -12.39
C HIS A 666 -24.79 23.04 -12.91
N GLU A 667 -26.11 22.90 -12.89
CA GLU A 667 -27.05 23.89 -13.40
C GLU A 667 -27.80 24.54 -12.25
N GLU A 668 -27.91 25.86 -12.30
CA GLU A 668 -28.67 26.66 -11.33
C GLU A 668 -29.50 27.73 -12.05
N THR A 669 -30.70 27.96 -11.54
CA THR A 669 -31.57 29.04 -12.03
C THR A 669 -31.70 30.09 -10.94
N ARG A 670 -31.47 31.38 -11.31
CA ARG A 670 -31.66 32.50 -10.42
C ARG A 670 -32.64 33.53 -10.98
N GLU A 671 -33.44 34.10 -10.11
CA GLU A 671 -34.30 35.22 -10.45
C GLU A 671 -33.47 36.49 -10.68
N ILE A 672 -33.88 37.30 -11.65
CA ILE A 672 -33.44 38.67 -11.82
C ILE A 672 -34.55 39.57 -11.27
N GLU A 673 -34.21 40.43 -10.33
CA GLU A 673 -35.21 41.31 -9.74
C GLU A 673 -35.89 42.22 -10.80
N ALA A 674 -37.15 42.55 -10.61
CA ALA A 674 -37.87 43.49 -11.48
C ALA A 674 -37.18 44.86 -11.48
N LEU A 675 -37.06 45.49 -12.67
CA LEU A 675 -36.28 46.70 -12.87
C LEU A 675 -36.88 47.92 -12.10
N GLY A 676 -38.13 47.86 -11.74
CA GLY A 676 -38.86 49.04 -11.26
C GLY A 676 -39.11 50.02 -12.39
N HIS A 677 -39.71 51.18 -12.08
CA HIS A 677 -39.90 52.23 -13.05
C HIS A 677 -38.90 53.36 -12.81
N GLU A 678 -38.16 53.72 -13.85
CA GLU A 678 -37.28 54.89 -13.90
C GLU A 678 -37.90 55.89 -14.87
N PHE A 679 -38.41 57.00 -14.36
CA PHE A 679 -39.09 57.99 -15.16
C PHE A 679 -38.14 59.08 -15.65
N ALA A 680 -38.31 59.46 -16.92
CA ALA A 680 -37.58 60.53 -17.53
C ALA A 680 -37.79 61.86 -16.75
N ASN A 681 -36.73 62.64 -16.60
CA ASN A 681 -36.84 63.99 -15.99
C ASN A 681 -37.54 64.99 -16.87
N GLU A 682 -37.59 64.76 -18.17
CA GLU A 682 -38.21 65.56 -19.15
C GLU A 682 -39.62 65.10 -19.45
N PHE A 683 -40.52 66.13 -19.72
CA PHE A 683 -41.91 65.84 -20.08
C PHE A 683 -42.03 65.54 -21.56
N THR A 684 -42.67 64.48 -21.90
CA THR A 684 -43.05 64.11 -23.27
C THR A 684 -44.50 64.52 -23.48
N VAL A 685 -44.83 65.19 -24.60
CA VAL A 685 -46.23 65.50 -24.91
C VAL A 685 -46.99 64.28 -25.35
N ASP A 686 -47.96 63.85 -24.56
CA ASP A 686 -48.75 62.65 -24.81
C ASP A 686 -49.92 62.98 -25.77
N LYS A 687 -50.44 64.19 -25.66
CA LYS A 687 -51.52 64.69 -26.50
C LYS A 687 -51.33 66.22 -26.68
N GLU A 688 -51.25 66.61 -27.92
CA GLU A 688 -51.17 68.04 -28.28
C GLU A 688 -52.46 68.76 -27.88
N ALA A 689 -52.30 69.99 -27.38
CA ALA A 689 -53.45 70.83 -27.17
C ALA A 689 -53.92 71.42 -28.47
N THR A 690 -55.31 71.52 -28.63
CA THR A 690 -55.91 72.19 -29.75
C THR A 690 -56.72 73.36 -29.26
N THR A 691 -57.31 74.12 -30.12
CA THR A 691 -58.19 75.19 -29.74
C THR A 691 -59.55 74.73 -29.09
N THR A 692 -59.85 73.42 -29.27
CA THR A 692 -61.08 72.82 -28.73
C THR A 692 -60.85 71.86 -27.59
N GLU A 693 -59.67 71.27 -27.53
CA GLU A 693 -59.29 70.25 -26.56
C GLU A 693 -57.97 70.57 -25.83
N GLU A 694 -57.90 70.19 -24.56
CA GLU A 694 -56.66 70.27 -23.81
C GLU A 694 -55.71 69.17 -24.19
N GLY A 695 -54.40 69.44 -24.21
CA GLY A 695 -53.34 68.46 -24.36
C GLY A 695 -52.94 67.87 -23.03
N SER A 696 -52.02 66.90 -23.07
CA SER A 696 -51.40 66.39 -21.84
C SER A 696 -49.90 66.10 -22.12
N LYS A 697 -49.11 66.20 -21.07
CA LYS A 697 -47.74 65.81 -21.04
C LYS A 697 -47.40 65.04 -19.77
N SER A 698 -46.52 64.09 -19.83
CA SER A 698 -46.11 63.27 -18.69
C SER A 698 -44.64 62.87 -18.81
N GLN A 699 -44.11 62.37 -17.72
CA GLN A 699 -42.78 61.72 -17.71
C GLN A 699 -42.95 60.24 -17.94
N HIS A 700 -42.35 59.70 -19.00
CA HIS A 700 -42.43 58.31 -19.38
C HIS A 700 -41.36 57.48 -18.70
N CYS A 701 -41.65 56.26 -18.44
CA CYS A 701 -40.60 55.31 -18.00
C CYS A 701 -39.56 55.13 -19.09
N LEU A 702 -38.29 55.14 -18.70
CA LEU A 702 -37.13 55.00 -19.56
C LEU A 702 -36.87 53.59 -20.08
N HIS A 703 -37.44 52.55 -19.43
CA HIS A 703 -37.24 51.19 -19.80
C HIS A 703 -38.03 50.87 -21.08
N ALA A 704 -37.35 50.27 -22.07
CA ALA A 704 -37.94 49.90 -23.35
C ALA A 704 -39.15 48.97 -23.19
N GLY A 705 -40.25 49.35 -23.87
CA GLY A 705 -41.50 48.58 -23.83
C GLY A 705 -42.40 48.89 -22.59
N CYS A 706 -41.96 49.75 -21.67
CA CYS A 706 -42.80 50.20 -20.53
C CYS A 706 -43.66 51.35 -20.96
N THR A 707 -44.97 51.24 -20.71
CA THR A 707 -45.98 52.30 -21.02
C THR A 707 -46.36 53.15 -19.82
N GLU A 708 -45.80 52.90 -18.68
CA GLU A 708 -46.13 53.67 -17.44
C GLU A 708 -45.61 55.07 -17.48
N LYS A 709 -46.40 55.97 -16.92
CA LYS A 709 -46.15 57.41 -16.87
C LYS A 709 -46.36 57.93 -15.51
N THR A 710 -45.65 59.03 -15.17
CA THR A 710 -45.88 59.78 -13.93
C THR A 710 -45.98 61.26 -14.22
N ASN A 711 -46.40 62.05 -13.24
CA ASN A 711 -46.49 63.51 -13.31
C ASN A 711 -47.27 64.01 -14.51
N VAL A 712 -48.43 63.44 -14.79
CA VAL A 712 -49.31 63.80 -15.88
C VAL A 712 -49.82 65.20 -15.66
N THR A 713 -49.54 66.11 -16.60
CA THR A 713 -49.87 67.53 -16.52
C THR A 713 -50.70 67.91 -17.73
N VAL A 714 -51.73 68.71 -17.49
CA VAL A 714 -52.56 69.25 -18.57
C VAL A 714 -51.88 70.38 -19.32
N ILE A 715 -51.91 70.34 -20.64
CA ILE A 715 -51.47 71.43 -21.50
C ILE A 715 -52.79 72.23 -21.83
N PRO A 716 -52.91 73.50 -21.42
CA PRO A 716 -54.12 74.33 -21.67
C PRO A 716 -54.47 74.45 -23.16
N LYS A 717 -55.69 74.56 -23.52
CA LYS A 717 -56.16 74.78 -24.86
C LYS A 717 -55.43 76.00 -25.53
N LEU A 718 -55.13 75.88 -26.81
CA LEU A 718 -54.53 76.97 -27.54
C LEU A 718 -55.54 78.09 -27.68
N THR A 719 -55.20 79.36 -27.35
CA THR A 719 -56.00 80.54 -27.56
C THR A 719 -55.92 80.93 -29.06
N ALA A 720 -57.12 81.07 -29.66
CA ALA A 720 -57.19 81.52 -31.06
C ALA A 720 -56.60 82.94 -31.25
N GLY A 721 -55.44 83.04 -31.89
CA GLY A 721 -54.86 84.26 -32.32
C GLY A 721 -53.44 84.54 -31.75
N SER A 722 -52.43 83.92 -32.23
CA SER A 722 -51.04 84.39 -32.31
C SER A 722 -50.30 83.71 -33.48
N GLU A 723 -49.82 84.55 -34.34
CA GLU A 723 -49.06 84.10 -35.56
C GLU A 723 -47.81 83.35 -35.21
N GLU A 724 -47.61 82.37 -36.03
CA GLU A 724 -46.41 81.57 -36.06
C GLU A 724 -45.13 82.38 -36.34
N VAL A 725 -44.11 82.33 -35.48
CA VAL A 725 -42.79 82.77 -35.87
C VAL A 725 -41.90 81.48 -35.84
N ASN A 726 -41.69 80.96 -37.04
CA ASN A 726 -40.82 79.86 -37.31
C ASN A 726 -39.37 80.34 -37.28
N PRO A 727 -38.47 79.80 -36.47
CA PRO A 727 -37.04 79.99 -36.62
C PRO A 727 -36.46 78.87 -37.44
N THR A 728 -35.87 79.21 -38.54
CA THR A 728 -35.07 78.41 -39.48
C THR A 728 -33.94 77.72 -38.77
N PRO A 729 -33.58 76.47 -39.13
CA PRO A 729 -32.46 75.83 -38.55
C PRO A 729 -31.13 76.33 -39.10
N SER A 730 -30.23 76.69 -38.24
CA SER A 730 -28.82 76.92 -38.63
C SER A 730 -28.02 75.65 -38.42
N THR A 731 -27.51 75.18 -39.49
CA THR A 731 -26.39 74.25 -39.55
C THR A 731 -25.12 74.85 -38.95
N PRO A 732 -24.40 74.08 -38.16
CA PRO A 732 -23.01 74.41 -37.85
C PRO A 732 -22.10 73.64 -38.79
N ASP A 733 -21.21 74.36 -39.37
CA ASP A 733 -20.09 73.97 -40.15
C ASP A 733 -19.06 73.09 -39.40
N ASN A 734 -18.56 72.20 -40.16
CA ASN A 734 -17.35 71.43 -39.92
C ASN A 734 -16.12 72.31 -39.74
N LYS A 735 -15.22 72.01 -38.84
CA LYS A 735 -13.75 71.99 -39.12
C LYS A 735 -12.99 71.20 -38.05
N ASP A 736 -12.37 70.16 -38.55
CA ASP A 736 -11.02 69.71 -38.39
C ASP A 736 -10.15 70.32 -37.27
N ASP A 737 -9.52 69.58 -36.42
CA ASP A 737 -8.11 69.27 -36.65
C ASP A 737 -7.57 68.17 -35.69
N ALA A 738 -6.77 67.36 -36.30
CA ALA A 738 -5.87 66.36 -35.86
C ALA A 738 -4.96 66.83 -34.67
N ASN A 739 -4.62 65.86 -33.82
CA ASN A 739 -3.21 65.52 -33.66
C ASN A 739 -3.04 64.21 -32.85
N VAL A 740 -2.47 63.27 -33.53
CA VAL A 740 -1.74 62.13 -32.97
C VAL A 740 -0.31 62.61 -32.71
N PRO A 741 0.38 62.18 -31.68
CA PRO A 741 1.51 61.29 -32.09
C PRO A 741 1.63 60.00 -31.27
N SER A 742 1.81 58.99 -32.03
CA SER A 742 2.48 57.76 -31.73
C SER A 742 3.94 57.95 -31.33
N THR A 743 4.44 57.19 -30.40
CA THR A 743 5.77 56.56 -30.37
C THR A 743 5.60 55.34 -29.45
N GLY A 744 5.75 54.13 -29.83
CA GLY A 744 6.73 53.46 -30.66
C GLY A 744 8.02 53.22 -29.89
N THR A 745 8.18 52.03 -29.40
CA THR A 745 9.40 51.26 -29.66
C THR A 745 9.28 49.90 -28.96
N ASP A 746 9.27 48.96 -29.76
CA ASP A 746 9.85 47.66 -29.85
C ASP A 746 11.22 47.52 -29.15
N SER A 747 11.41 46.48 -28.35
CA SER A 747 12.69 45.81 -28.25
C SER A 747 12.51 44.35 -27.75
N SER A 748 12.58 43.48 -28.69
CA SER A 748 12.99 42.10 -28.57
C SER A 748 14.37 42.03 -27.94
N GLU A 749 14.55 41.19 -26.90
CA GLU A 749 15.82 40.53 -26.65
C GLU A 749 15.61 39.07 -26.26
N LYS A 750 16.08 38.26 -27.16
CA LYS A 750 16.46 36.86 -26.93
C LYS A 750 17.68 36.84 -25.98
N ALA A 751 17.63 36.00 -24.98
CA ALA A 751 18.84 35.56 -24.28
C ALA A 751 18.93 34.04 -24.32
N PRO A 752 20.14 33.47 -24.30
CA PRO A 752 20.44 32.22 -25.00
C PRO A 752 20.34 30.98 -24.11
N ALA A 753 20.14 29.87 -24.78
CA ALA A 753 20.27 28.52 -24.23
C ALA A 753 21.68 28.27 -23.68
N ALA A 754 21.77 27.79 -22.46
CA ALA A 754 22.97 27.15 -21.94
C ALA A 754 22.81 25.63 -22.09
N GLN A 755 23.55 25.07 -23.02
CA GLN A 755 23.90 23.67 -23.06
C GLN A 755 24.96 23.40 -21.99
N THR A 756 24.71 22.46 -21.09
CA THR A 756 25.78 21.66 -20.53
C THR A 756 25.40 20.20 -20.65
N GLY A 757 26.04 19.56 -21.64
CA GLY A 757 26.08 18.12 -21.71
C GLY A 757 27.05 17.59 -20.69
N ASP A 758 26.68 16.49 -20.06
CA ASP A 758 27.64 15.54 -19.52
C ASP A 758 27.18 14.13 -19.86
N THR A 759 27.92 13.55 -20.78
CA THR A 759 27.85 12.17 -21.23
C THR A 759 28.58 11.31 -20.19
N MET A 760 27.84 10.52 -19.43
CA MET A 760 28.43 9.39 -18.73
C MET A 760 28.23 8.12 -19.54
N HIS A 761 29.32 7.59 -20.01
CA HIS A 761 29.42 6.32 -20.68
C HIS A 761 29.03 5.18 -19.75
N ALA A 762 27.95 4.46 -20.06
CA ALA A 762 27.69 3.14 -19.54
C ALA A 762 28.55 2.12 -20.29
N VAL A 763 29.43 1.47 -19.57
CA VAL A 763 30.17 0.32 -20.07
C VAL A 763 29.33 -0.93 -19.75
N PRO A 764 28.96 -1.75 -20.73
CA PRO A 764 28.33 -3.03 -20.45
C PRO A 764 29.40 -4.07 -20.11
N PHE A 765 29.42 -4.56 -18.88
CA PHE A 765 30.09 -5.78 -18.55
C PHE A 765 29.20 -6.98 -18.92
N ALA A 766 29.38 -7.52 -20.08
CA ALA A 766 28.96 -8.86 -20.44
C ALA A 766 29.95 -9.83 -19.88
N LEU A 767 29.62 -10.53 -18.80
CA LEU A 767 30.39 -11.67 -18.34
C LEU A 767 29.70 -12.94 -18.87
N ALA A 768 30.16 -13.43 -19.99
CA ALA A 768 29.81 -14.75 -20.47
C ALA A 768 30.58 -15.79 -19.62
N MET A 769 29.91 -16.51 -18.76
CA MET A 769 30.43 -17.72 -18.17
C MET A 769 30.01 -18.91 -19.03
N ILE A 770 30.94 -19.39 -19.80
CA ILE A 770 30.90 -20.72 -20.38
C ILE A 770 31.26 -21.70 -19.26
N ILE A 771 30.29 -22.43 -18.75
CA ILE A 771 30.55 -23.58 -17.88
C ILE A 771 30.50 -24.82 -18.77
N SER A 772 31.70 -25.27 -19.15
CA SER A 772 31.91 -26.61 -19.69
C SER A 772 31.63 -27.63 -18.59
N ALA A 773 30.92 -28.69 -18.95
CA ALA A 773 30.70 -29.86 -18.10
C ALA A 773 32.03 -30.39 -17.54
N GLY A 774 32.30 -30.06 -16.28
CA GLY A 774 33.44 -30.58 -15.54
C GLY A 774 32.94 -31.55 -14.47
N VAL A 775 33.40 -32.77 -14.57
CA VAL A 775 33.24 -33.79 -13.53
C VAL A 775 33.93 -33.27 -12.27
N VAL A 776 33.14 -33.00 -11.21
CA VAL A 776 33.71 -32.67 -9.91
C VAL A 776 34.05 -33.97 -9.21
N VAL A 777 35.30 -34.31 -9.19
CA VAL A 777 35.88 -35.35 -8.31
C VAL A 777 36.19 -34.69 -6.99
N ILE A 778 35.41 -34.95 -5.96
CA ILE A 778 35.72 -34.52 -4.59
C ILE A 778 36.64 -35.58 -3.97
N GLU A 779 37.92 -35.32 -3.96
CA GLU A 779 38.90 -36.11 -3.22
C GLU A 779 38.91 -35.62 -1.75
N ILE A 780 38.35 -36.44 -0.84
CA ILE A 780 38.45 -36.18 0.60
C ILE A 780 39.70 -36.83 1.15
N SER A 781 40.77 -36.07 1.29
CA SER A 781 41.99 -36.52 1.95
C SER A 781 41.79 -36.67 3.46
N ARG A 782 41.97 -37.89 3.98
CA ARG A 782 42.04 -38.19 5.41
C ARG A 782 43.30 -37.59 6.05
N LYS A 783 43.13 -36.64 6.99
CA LYS A 783 44.19 -36.45 8.01
C LYS A 783 43.94 -37.42 9.14
N LYS A 784 44.80 -38.43 9.23
CA LYS A 784 45.00 -39.24 10.43
C LYS A 784 45.52 -38.32 11.54
N LYS A 785 44.79 -38.18 12.60
CA LYS A 785 45.32 -37.73 13.89
C LYS A 785 45.83 -38.94 14.61
N ASP A 786 47.11 -39.05 14.70
CA ASP A 786 47.76 -39.95 15.64
C ASP A 786 47.48 -39.46 17.06
N ASN A 787 46.81 -40.30 17.83
CA ASN A 787 46.79 -40.18 19.28
C ASN A 787 48.05 -40.88 19.81
N ASN A 788 48.92 -40.10 20.40
CA ASN A 788 49.83 -40.57 21.46
C ASN A 788 49.91 -39.52 22.58
N SER A 789 49.59 -40.05 23.76
CA SER A 789 49.61 -39.54 25.13
C SER A 789 48.44 -38.78 25.62
#